data_721dbf137f49505a76ba89a5fc753f12
#
_entry.id   721dbf137f49505a76ba89a5fc753f12
#
_cell.length_a   1.000
_cell.length_b   1.000
_cell.length_c   1.000
_cell.angle_alpha   90.00
_cell.angle_beta   90.00
_cell.angle_gamma   90.00
#
_symmetry.space_group_name_H-M   'P 1'
#
loop_
_entity.id
_entity.type
_entity.pdbx_description
1 polymer ?
#
loop_
_entity_poly.entity_id
_entity_poly.type
_entity_poly.pdbx_seq_one_letter_code
_entity_poly.pdbx_strand_id
1 'polypeptide(L)'
;MILMGGIVGAAVGYGAIGFRGLIDLVAQFGWGILARIEGSDLLTMAVSAPFWVKVLIPAGGGLIVGLIISFIAQEAKGHGVPEVIEAVALRDGRMSSRMVLGDAFASATCIGSGGSVGVHGPIVLIGSAIGSAIGRSVKMAGWRLRTLVACGAAAGIAATFNAPMAGALFSLEIILSEFAALEFIPIVVSSVIGTALSRHYLGNFPAFEVPPYELLHYSELFLYLILGVFAGVVAYSFIRFLYGIGDLFDRLKLPNFTKPAIGGGLVGCIGIFFPQIFGVGYESVTKVLQGETVGTILIWLLLAKILATSITLGSGGSGGIFAPALFMGAVLGGVFGEFVHILFPQTTALSGAYALVGMGAVFAGTARAPITAMLIIFEMTANYQIILPLMFACTISLVISALLSSESIYTLKLVRRGVNIYGGKELNVLRRLRVSQVMIPEIELVSPSTPLAELATRMMSSSHSHFFVVEDDKRIHGHISLENLRPILKDYEALCDVIIASDLMNHDVTVVKADESLDMVMQVFGKFELDEIPVVDNGQLVGTVRRSDVIEAYNRETIKLDVASGLATSLRLQKKMQSKRLAVAGGFIILEVRTPRIFVDKSLDVLDLRERFGATVLTIKREIEEGEDKVSYLLPTSSTIIKEGDVLIIFGLQKDLSRFPHD
;
A
#
# COMPACT_ATOMS: atom_id res chain seq x y z
N MET A 1 8.88 20.55 -10.18
CA MET A 1 8.23 19.23 -10.34
C MET A 1 8.32 18.73 -11.78
N ILE A 2 7.93 19.50 -12.79
CA ILE A 2 7.96 19.09 -14.23
C ILE A 2 9.35 18.62 -14.66
N LEU A 3 10.39 19.43 -14.44
CA LEU A 3 11.78 19.06 -14.76
C LEU A 3 12.21 17.76 -14.05
N MET A 4 11.86 17.62 -12.79
CA MET A 4 12.19 16.42 -12.01
C MET A 4 11.42 15.20 -12.51
N GLY A 5 10.15 15.35 -12.91
CA GLY A 5 9.38 14.32 -13.61
C GLY A 5 10.08 13.84 -14.89
N GLY A 6 10.59 14.78 -15.68
CA GLY A 6 11.38 14.46 -16.89
C GLY A 6 12.67 13.69 -16.60
N ILE A 7 13.43 14.08 -15.57
CA ILE A 7 14.64 13.36 -15.13
C ILE A 7 14.30 11.95 -14.66
N VAL A 8 13.23 11.79 -13.88
CA VAL A 8 12.74 10.47 -13.44
C VAL A 8 12.34 9.63 -14.65
N GLY A 9 11.56 10.20 -15.59
CA GLY A 9 11.16 9.52 -16.82
C GLY A 9 12.34 8.99 -17.63
N ALA A 10 13.39 9.81 -17.81
CA ALA A 10 14.60 9.39 -18.48
C ALA A 10 15.34 8.26 -17.75
N ALA A 11 15.55 8.40 -16.45
CA ALA A 11 16.23 7.39 -15.65
C ALA A 11 15.47 6.05 -15.64
N VAL A 12 14.13 6.09 -15.57
CA VAL A 12 13.28 4.89 -15.60
C VAL A 12 13.22 4.28 -16.99
N GLY A 13 13.22 5.08 -18.06
CA GLY A 13 13.31 4.58 -19.43
C GLY A 13 14.55 3.70 -19.64
N TYR A 14 15.73 4.17 -19.22
CA TYR A 14 16.95 3.35 -19.22
C TYR A 14 16.85 2.15 -18.27
N GLY A 15 16.23 2.30 -17.10
CA GLY A 15 15.98 1.21 -16.17
C GLY A 15 15.12 0.09 -16.77
N ALA A 16 14.09 0.45 -17.55
CA ALA A 16 13.23 -0.51 -18.25
C ALA A 16 13.98 -1.30 -19.33
N ILE A 17 14.81 -0.61 -20.13
CA ILE A 17 15.68 -1.23 -21.14
C ILE A 17 16.66 -2.21 -20.47
N GLY A 18 17.33 -1.78 -19.40
CA GLY A 18 18.25 -2.62 -18.65
C GLY A 18 17.58 -3.83 -18.00
N PHE A 19 16.37 -3.67 -17.46
CA PHE A 19 15.61 -4.77 -16.86
C PHE A 19 15.17 -5.80 -17.91
N ARG A 20 14.74 -5.36 -19.10
CA ARG A 20 14.42 -6.25 -20.21
C ARG A 20 15.67 -7.03 -20.66
N GLY A 21 16.80 -6.35 -20.85
CA GLY A 21 18.06 -7.01 -21.20
C GLY A 21 18.53 -8.03 -20.14
N LEU A 22 18.24 -7.78 -18.85
CA LEU A 22 18.53 -8.73 -17.77
C LEU A 22 17.67 -9.99 -17.87
N ILE A 23 16.39 -9.85 -18.20
CA ILE A 23 15.47 -10.99 -18.41
C ILE A 23 15.96 -11.84 -19.59
N ASP A 24 16.29 -11.20 -20.72
CA ASP A 24 16.77 -11.87 -21.92
C ASP A 24 18.10 -12.60 -21.66
N LEU A 25 19.01 -11.99 -20.90
CA LEU A 25 20.26 -12.60 -20.48
C LEU A 25 20.04 -13.86 -19.64
N VAL A 26 19.12 -13.80 -18.66
CA VAL A 26 18.78 -14.98 -17.84
C VAL A 26 18.13 -16.07 -18.69
N ALA A 27 17.25 -15.71 -19.62
CA ALA A 27 16.60 -16.69 -20.51
C ALA A 27 17.63 -17.37 -21.42
N GLN A 28 18.51 -16.58 -22.06
CA GLN A 28 19.58 -17.12 -22.90
C GLN A 28 20.57 -17.99 -22.10
N PHE A 29 20.93 -17.58 -20.88
CA PHE A 29 21.80 -18.38 -20.04
C PHE A 29 21.17 -19.72 -19.65
N GLY A 30 19.92 -19.70 -19.17
CA GLY A 30 19.20 -20.89 -18.73
C GLY A 30 18.86 -21.85 -19.87
N TRP A 31 18.09 -21.35 -20.84
CA TRP A 31 17.59 -22.19 -21.94
C TRP A 31 18.60 -22.31 -23.09
N GLY A 32 19.28 -21.22 -23.45
CA GLY A 32 20.24 -21.22 -24.54
C GLY A 32 21.54 -21.95 -24.20
N ILE A 33 22.25 -21.48 -23.18
CA ILE A 33 23.61 -22.00 -22.88
C ILE A 33 23.55 -23.31 -22.09
N LEU A 34 22.81 -23.34 -20.94
CA LEU A 34 22.79 -24.53 -20.09
C LEU A 34 22.03 -25.70 -20.74
N ALA A 35 20.92 -25.45 -21.38
CA ALA A 35 20.12 -26.48 -22.05
C ALA A 35 20.51 -26.68 -23.52
N ARG A 36 21.36 -25.82 -24.09
CA ARG A 36 21.81 -25.85 -25.51
C ARG A 36 20.66 -25.82 -26.50
N ILE A 37 19.68 -24.96 -26.27
CA ILE A 37 18.50 -24.81 -27.12
C ILE A 37 18.61 -23.50 -27.88
N GLU A 38 18.49 -23.56 -29.18
CA GLU A 38 18.45 -22.37 -30.04
C GLU A 38 17.02 -21.85 -30.14
N GLY A 39 16.85 -20.52 -30.04
CA GLY A 39 15.56 -19.85 -30.17
C GLY A 39 15.70 -18.34 -29.99
N SER A 40 14.83 -17.60 -30.66
CA SER A 40 14.80 -16.13 -30.58
C SER A 40 14.12 -15.63 -29.34
N ASP A 41 13.22 -16.45 -28.77
CA ASP A 41 12.35 -16.11 -27.65
C ASP A 41 12.13 -17.29 -26.71
N LEU A 42 11.60 -17.01 -25.52
CA LEU A 42 11.39 -18.01 -24.48
C LEU A 42 10.42 -19.12 -24.92
N LEU A 43 9.38 -18.79 -25.70
CA LEU A 43 8.38 -19.75 -26.14
C LEU A 43 8.98 -20.76 -27.12
N THR A 44 9.74 -20.29 -28.12
CA THR A 44 10.40 -21.16 -29.11
C THR A 44 11.41 -22.09 -28.45
N MET A 45 12.21 -21.59 -27.50
CA MET A 45 13.11 -22.39 -26.68
C MET A 45 12.34 -23.41 -25.84
N ALA A 46 11.25 -23.01 -25.20
CA ALA A 46 10.46 -23.91 -24.37
C ALA A 46 9.73 -24.99 -25.16
N VAL A 47 9.24 -24.69 -26.38
CA VAL A 47 8.58 -25.70 -27.24
C VAL A 47 9.58 -26.77 -27.67
N SER A 48 10.78 -26.41 -28.10
CA SER A 48 11.82 -27.33 -28.56
C SER A 48 12.53 -28.08 -27.43
N ALA A 49 12.37 -27.63 -26.17
CA ALA A 49 13.04 -28.20 -25.02
C ALA A 49 12.54 -29.62 -24.67
N PRO A 50 13.45 -30.53 -24.27
CA PRO A 50 13.09 -31.82 -23.65
C PRO A 50 12.28 -31.62 -22.38
N PHE A 51 11.42 -32.61 -22.03
CA PHE A 51 10.51 -32.52 -20.89
C PHE A 51 11.23 -32.26 -19.54
N TRP A 52 12.40 -32.84 -19.31
CA TRP A 52 13.16 -32.64 -18.09
C TRP A 52 13.75 -31.22 -17.97
N VAL A 53 14.11 -30.59 -19.08
CA VAL A 53 14.58 -29.20 -19.11
C VAL A 53 13.45 -28.25 -18.72
N LYS A 54 12.22 -28.49 -19.23
CA LYS A 54 11.02 -27.71 -18.89
C LYS A 54 10.72 -27.71 -17.38
N VAL A 55 11.18 -28.74 -16.65
CA VAL A 55 11.01 -28.84 -15.18
C VAL A 55 12.23 -28.26 -14.43
N LEU A 56 13.45 -28.63 -14.88
CA LEU A 56 14.67 -28.30 -14.11
C LEU A 56 15.02 -26.81 -14.17
N ILE A 57 14.82 -26.14 -15.33
CA ILE A 57 15.18 -24.72 -15.45
C ILE A 57 14.28 -23.84 -14.57
N PRO A 58 12.93 -23.96 -14.59
CA PRO A 58 12.09 -23.19 -13.68
C PRO A 58 12.31 -23.57 -12.21
N ALA A 59 12.60 -24.81 -11.89
CA ALA A 59 12.94 -25.23 -10.53
C ALA A 59 14.26 -24.61 -10.03
N GLY A 60 15.30 -24.63 -10.87
CA GLY A 60 16.59 -24.01 -10.58
C GLY A 60 16.49 -22.50 -10.44
N GLY A 61 15.77 -21.84 -11.37
CA GLY A 61 15.46 -20.42 -11.28
C GLY A 61 14.70 -20.07 -10.01
N GLY A 62 13.69 -20.87 -9.66
CA GLY A 62 12.94 -20.74 -8.41
C GLY A 62 13.82 -20.85 -7.16
N LEU A 63 14.83 -21.75 -7.17
CA LEU A 63 15.79 -21.86 -6.07
C LEU A 63 16.63 -20.57 -5.92
N ILE A 64 17.14 -20.05 -7.04
CA ILE A 64 17.92 -18.81 -7.05
C ILE A 64 17.06 -17.65 -6.54
N VAL A 65 15.81 -17.52 -7.01
CA VAL A 65 14.85 -16.51 -6.53
C VAL A 65 14.63 -16.64 -5.03
N GLY A 66 14.41 -17.87 -4.54
CA GLY A 66 14.25 -18.13 -3.12
C GLY A 66 15.44 -17.71 -2.27
N LEU A 67 16.67 -17.93 -2.75
CA LEU A 67 17.90 -17.48 -2.09
C LEU A 67 18.00 -15.96 -2.10
N ILE A 68 17.77 -15.29 -3.23
CA ILE A 68 17.81 -13.81 -3.34
C ILE A 68 16.82 -13.18 -2.35
N ILE A 69 15.57 -13.65 -2.33
CA ILE A 69 14.53 -13.10 -1.44
C ILE A 69 14.85 -13.38 0.02
N SER A 70 15.35 -14.57 0.37
CA SER A 70 15.60 -14.93 1.76
C SER A 70 16.82 -14.24 2.37
N PHE A 71 17.88 -13.95 1.58
CA PHE A 71 19.14 -13.42 2.09
C PHE A 71 19.39 -11.94 1.76
N ILE A 72 18.89 -11.46 0.60
CA ILE A 72 19.19 -10.09 0.12
C ILE A 72 17.98 -9.17 0.31
N ALA A 73 16.77 -9.67 0.09
CA ALA A 73 15.56 -8.88 -0.01
C ALA A 73 14.44 -9.42 0.89
N GLN A 74 14.73 -9.68 2.18
CA GLN A 74 13.75 -10.22 3.15
C GLN A 74 12.46 -9.38 3.25
N GLU A 75 12.55 -8.07 3.01
CA GLU A 75 11.41 -7.16 2.97
C GLU A 75 10.64 -7.21 1.64
N ALA A 76 11.22 -7.81 0.59
CA ALA A 76 10.69 -7.85 -0.77
C ALA A 76 9.75 -9.05 -1.03
N LYS A 77 9.11 -9.63 -0.01
CA LYS A 77 8.05 -10.63 -0.23
C LYS A 77 6.83 -9.99 -0.89
N GLY A 78 6.97 -9.57 -2.17
CA GLY A 78 5.96 -8.80 -2.83
C GLY A 78 5.86 -8.94 -4.35
N HIS A 79 4.73 -8.45 -4.90
CA HIS A 79 4.44 -8.47 -6.34
C HIS A 79 4.68 -7.09 -6.99
N GLY A 80 5.47 -6.21 -6.35
CA GLY A 80 5.87 -4.90 -6.86
C GLY A 80 4.86 -3.78 -6.59
N VAL A 81 3.68 -3.82 -7.17
CA VAL A 81 2.67 -2.73 -7.08
C VAL A 81 2.14 -2.49 -5.65
N PRO A 82 1.76 -3.52 -4.86
CA PRO A 82 1.32 -3.29 -3.48
C PRO A 82 2.34 -2.61 -2.59
N GLU A 83 3.63 -2.91 -2.78
CA GLU A 83 4.72 -2.29 -2.04
C GLU A 83 4.87 -0.79 -2.36
N VAL A 84 4.61 -0.41 -3.62
CA VAL A 84 4.59 1.01 -4.02
C VAL A 84 3.38 1.72 -3.42
N ILE A 85 2.19 1.11 -3.47
CA ILE A 85 0.98 1.65 -2.84
C ILE A 85 1.20 1.86 -1.33
N GLU A 86 1.78 0.87 -0.63
CA GLU A 86 2.11 0.97 0.79
C GLU A 86 3.11 2.11 1.06
N ALA A 87 4.17 2.24 0.23
CA ALA A 87 5.16 3.29 0.39
C ALA A 87 4.57 4.70 0.19
N VAL A 88 3.66 4.86 -0.76
CA VAL A 88 2.96 6.13 -1.03
C VAL A 88 1.98 6.45 0.10
N ALA A 89 1.16 5.48 0.53
CA ALA A 89 0.12 5.68 1.52
C ALA A 89 0.66 5.89 2.95
N LEU A 90 1.72 5.15 3.35
CA LEU A 90 2.18 5.10 4.74
C LEU A 90 3.57 5.70 4.98
N ARG A 91 4.43 5.76 3.95
CA ARG A 91 5.84 6.14 4.09
C ARG A 91 6.21 7.39 3.30
N ASP A 92 5.22 8.21 2.90
CA ASP A 92 5.39 9.43 2.08
C ASP A 92 6.27 9.21 0.83
N GLY A 93 6.15 8.04 0.19
CA GLY A 93 6.94 7.70 -0.99
C GLY A 93 8.39 7.27 -0.72
N ARG A 94 8.78 7.00 0.51
CA ARG A 94 10.15 6.55 0.84
C ARG A 94 10.32 5.06 0.59
N MET A 95 11.20 4.70 -0.33
CA MET A 95 11.49 3.32 -0.72
C MET A 95 12.96 2.96 -0.48
N SER A 96 13.24 1.70 -0.14
CA SER A 96 14.60 1.18 0.06
C SER A 96 15.21 0.73 -1.26
N SER A 97 16.37 1.30 -1.63
CA SER A 97 17.04 0.93 -2.89
C SER A 97 17.58 -0.51 -2.89
N ARG A 98 17.95 -1.06 -1.72
CA ARG A 98 18.42 -2.46 -1.60
C ARG A 98 17.33 -3.46 -1.91
N MET A 99 16.13 -3.23 -1.35
CA MET A 99 14.96 -4.07 -1.58
C MET A 99 14.63 -4.15 -3.07
N VAL A 100 14.68 -3.01 -3.76
CA VAL A 100 14.30 -2.90 -5.17
C VAL A 100 15.30 -3.60 -6.10
N LEU A 101 16.60 -3.45 -5.86
CA LEU A 101 17.60 -4.17 -6.62
C LEU A 101 17.46 -5.70 -6.44
N GLY A 102 17.26 -6.16 -5.22
CA GLY A 102 17.02 -7.57 -4.94
C GLY A 102 15.78 -8.12 -5.66
N ASP A 103 14.68 -7.37 -5.65
CA ASP A 103 13.45 -7.75 -6.36
C ASP A 103 13.62 -7.73 -7.89
N ALA A 104 14.36 -6.77 -8.44
CA ALA A 104 14.67 -6.71 -9.86
C ALA A 104 15.42 -7.96 -10.33
N PHE A 105 16.48 -8.37 -9.61
CA PHE A 105 17.22 -9.60 -9.92
C PHE A 105 16.38 -10.86 -9.72
N ALA A 106 15.60 -10.93 -8.64
CA ALA A 106 14.71 -12.05 -8.38
C ALA A 106 13.65 -12.19 -9.48
N SER A 107 13.02 -11.07 -9.89
CA SER A 107 12.00 -11.07 -10.93
C SER A 107 12.58 -11.42 -12.31
N ALA A 108 13.73 -10.86 -12.67
CA ALA A 108 14.38 -11.20 -13.94
C ALA A 108 14.75 -12.68 -14.00
N THR A 109 15.27 -13.23 -12.88
CA THR A 109 15.56 -14.66 -12.77
C THR A 109 14.30 -15.52 -12.86
N CYS A 110 13.23 -15.12 -12.17
CA CYS A 110 11.96 -15.84 -12.21
C CYS A 110 11.36 -15.89 -13.61
N ILE A 111 11.28 -14.72 -14.29
CA ILE A 111 10.69 -14.60 -15.64
C ILE A 111 11.56 -15.33 -16.67
N GLY A 112 12.89 -15.06 -16.68
CA GLY A 112 13.82 -15.63 -17.65
C GLY A 112 13.98 -17.15 -17.52
N SER A 113 13.80 -17.72 -16.30
CA SER A 113 13.81 -19.17 -16.12
C SER A 113 12.49 -19.85 -16.48
N GLY A 114 11.44 -19.11 -16.85
CA GLY A 114 10.14 -19.68 -17.25
C GLY A 114 9.03 -19.58 -16.20
N GLY A 115 9.22 -18.86 -15.11
CA GLY A 115 8.15 -18.56 -14.17
C GLY A 115 6.99 -17.82 -14.85
N SER A 116 5.76 -18.23 -14.55
CA SER A 116 4.54 -17.67 -15.21
C SER A 116 4.13 -16.35 -14.58
N VAL A 117 4.83 -15.27 -14.89
CA VAL A 117 4.61 -13.94 -14.29
C VAL A 117 4.95 -12.82 -15.29
N GLY A 118 4.51 -11.60 -15.00
CA GLY A 118 4.72 -10.43 -15.84
C GLY A 118 5.87 -9.53 -15.38
N VAL A 119 6.36 -8.69 -16.30
CA VAL A 119 7.43 -7.71 -16.08
C VAL A 119 6.95 -6.42 -15.38
N HIS A 120 5.64 -6.15 -15.39
CA HIS A 120 5.09 -4.84 -15.03
C HIS A 120 5.13 -4.52 -13.54
N GLY A 121 4.92 -5.52 -12.67
CA GLY A 121 5.06 -5.34 -11.23
C GLY A 121 6.47 -4.87 -10.83
N PRO A 122 7.51 -5.63 -11.22
CA PRO A 122 8.89 -5.25 -10.98
C PRO A 122 9.28 -3.90 -11.57
N ILE A 123 8.87 -3.58 -12.80
CA ILE A 123 9.25 -2.30 -13.42
C ILE A 123 8.59 -1.10 -12.76
N VAL A 124 7.36 -1.25 -12.27
CA VAL A 124 6.68 -0.24 -11.43
C VAL A 124 7.47 -0.02 -10.15
N LEU A 125 7.91 -1.09 -9.49
CA LEU A 125 8.71 -0.99 -8.26
C LEU A 125 10.07 -0.33 -8.52
N ILE A 126 10.79 -0.74 -9.57
CA ILE A 126 12.08 -0.15 -9.99
C ILE A 126 11.90 1.34 -10.30
N GLY A 127 10.94 1.68 -11.16
CA GLY A 127 10.65 3.06 -11.53
C GLY A 127 10.30 3.94 -10.34
N SER A 128 9.42 3.46 -9.48
CA SER A 128 9.01 4.14 -8.25
C SER A 128 10.19 4.38 -7.29
N ALA A 129 11.07 3.40 -7.16
CA ALA A 129 12.27 3.53 -6.33
C ALA A 129 13.28 4.52 -6.90
N ILE A 130 13.45 4.57 -8.22
CA ILE A 130 14.26 5.60 -8.89
C ILE A 130 13.67 6.98 -8.59
N GLY A 131 12.35 7.17 -8.76
CA GLY A 131 11.67 8.41 -8.40
C GLY A 131 11.85 8.79 -6.92
N SER A 132 11.72 7.81 -6.00
CA SER A 132 11.98 8.00 -4.57
C SER A 132 13.45 8.37 -4.29
N ALA A 133 14.42 7.74 -4.94
CA ALA A 133 15.85 8.01 -4.75
C ALA A 133 16.22 9.41 -5.23
N ILE A 134 15.76 9.80 -6.43
CA ILE A 134 15.97 11.14 -7.00
C ILE A 134 15.32 12.20 -6.12
N GLY A 135 14.05 12.01 -5.70
CA GLY A 135 13.37 12.97 -4.83
C GLY A 135 14.05 13.15 -3.47
N ARG A 136 14.57 12.07 -2.88
CA ARG A 136 15.32 12.13 -1.62
C ARG A 136 16.69 12.80 -1.77
N SER A 137 17.38 12.63 -2.89
CA SER A 137 18.67 13.29 -3.13
C SER A 137 18.54 14.81 -3.17
N VAL A 138 17.37 15.31 -3.62
CA VAL A 138 17.03 16.74 -3.67
C VAL A 138 16.25 17.17 -2.39
N LYS A 139 16.16 16.29 -1.39
CA LYS A 139 15.49 16.56 -0.10
C LYS A 139 13.99 16.88 -0.22
N MET A 140 13.31 16.34 -1.20
CA MET A 140 11.86 16.46 -1.30
C MET A 140 11.17 15.57 -0.26
N ALA A 141 10.04 16.06 0.29
CA ALA A 141 9.24 15.35 1.30
C ALA A 141 7.74 15.51 1.01
N GLY A 142 6.94 14.69 1.69
CA GLY A 142 5.48 14.72 1.61
C GLY A 142 4.95 14.45 0.19
N TRP A 143 3.93 15.22 -0.23
CA TRP A 143 3.26 15.03 -1.52
C TRP A 143 4.20 15.09 -2.74
N ARG A 144 5.25 15.94 -2.70
CA ARG A 144 6.22 16.05 -3.80
C ARG A 144 7.00 14.76 -4.04
N LEU A 145 7.37 14.06 -2.97
CA LEU A 145 8.06 12.77 -3.07
C LEU A 145 7.11 11.69 -3.58
N ARG A 146 5.86 11.66 -3.11
CA ARG A 146 4.81 10.76 -3.61
C ARG A 146 4.58 10.94 -5.11
N THR A 147 4.50 12.19 -5.58
CA THR A 147 4.36 12.50 -7.01
C THR A 147 5.56 11.98 -7.82
N LEU A 148 6.81 12.11 -7.34
CA LEU A 148 7.98 11.56 -8.06
C LEU A 148 8.01 10.03 -8.09
N VAL A 149 7.52 9.37 -7.04
CA VAL A 149 7.31 7.91 -7.02
C VAL A 149 6.30 7.50 -8.09
N ALA A 150 5.19 8.23 -8.19
CA ALA A 150 4.17 8.04 -9.22
C ALA A 150 4.71 8.32 -10.64
N CYS A 151 5.55 9.36 -10.81
CA CYS A 151 6.28 9.60 -12.07
C CYS A 151 7.11 8.38 -12.50
N GLY A 152 7.79 7.75 -11.54
CA GLY A 152 8.57 6.55 -11.79
C GLY A 152 7.71 5.35 -12.18
N ALA A 153 6.59 5.12 -11.49
CA ALA A 153 5.63 4.08 -11.84
C ALA A 153 5.07 4.28 -13.26
N ALA A 154 4.64 5.52 -13.57
CA ALA A 154 4.10 5.89 -14.88
C ALA A 154 5.10 5.63 -16.02
N ALA A 155 6.33 6.12 -15.87
CA ALA A 155 7.36 5.92 -16.88
C ALA A 155 7.72 4.44 -17.08
N GLY A 156 7.71 3.64 -15.99
CA GLY A 156 7.94 2.19 -16.06
C GLY A 156 6.90 1.45 -16.89
N ILE A 157 5.62 1.69 -16.62
CA ILE A 157 4.50 1.11 -17.40
C ILE A 157 4.55 1.61 -18.86
N ALA A 158 4.70 2.92 -19.04
CA ALA A 158 4.70 3.56 -20.34
C ALA A 158 5.84 3.05 -21.23
N ALA A 159 7.04 2.93 -20.70
CA ALA A 159 8.20 2.41 -21.43
C ALA A 159 8.05 0.94 -21.83
N THR A 160 7.34 0.15 -21.00
CA THR A 160 7.16 -1.30 -21.24
C THR A 160 6.07 -1.59 -22.27
N PHE A 161 4.94 -0.86 -22.22
CA PHE A 161 3.81 -1.05 -23.13
C PHE A 161 3.84 -0.16 -24.37
N ASN A 162 4.76 0.79 -24.42
CA ASN A 162 4.75 1.85 -25.43
C ASN A 162 3.47 2.73 -25.36
N ALA A 163 2.91 2.89 -24.17
CA ALA A 163 1.61 3.47 -23.87
C ALA A 163 1.72 4.60 -22.83
N PRO A 164 2.05 5.84 -23.23
CA PRO A 164 2.32 6.94 -22.29
C PRO A 164 1.08 7.42 -21.53
N MET A 165 -0.11 7.47 -22.15
CA MET A 165 -1.34 7.90 -21.47
C MET A 165 -1.76 6.86 -20.42
N ALA A 166 -1.73 5.60 -20.80
CA ALA A 166 -2.08 4.51 -19.90
C ALA A 166 -1.12 4.41 -18.71
N GLY A 167 0.18 4.62 -18.92
CA GLY A 167 1.18 4.67 -17.85
C GLY A 167 0.91 5.80 -16.86
N ALA A 168 0.57 7.00 -17.35
CA ALA A 168 0.21 8.13 -16.50
C ALA A 168 -1.05 7.83 -15.67
N LEU A 169 -2.10 7.30 -16.29
CA LEU A 169 -3.36 6.99 -15.60
C LEU A 169 -3.24 5.81 -14.65
N PHE A 170 -2.43 4.80 -14.96
CA PHE A 170 -2.09 3.74 -14.02
C PHE A 170 -1.57 4.29 -12.69
N SER A 171 -0.68 5.27 -12.76
CA SER A 171 -0.12 5.87 -11.55
C SER A 171 -1.13 6.68 -10.75
N LEU A 172 -2.06 7.35 -11.41
CA LEU A 172 -3.12 8.10 -10.72
C LEU A 172 -4.20 7.17 -10.16
N GLU A 173 -4.65 6.19 -10.95
CA GLU A 173 -5.75 5.30 -10.58
C GLU A 173 -5.35 4.25 -9.53
N ILE A 174 -4.12 3.69 -9.63
CA ILE A 174 -3.69 2.58 -8.77
C ILE A 174 -2.70 3.02 -7.69
N ILE A 175 -1.70 3.87 -8.02
CA ILE A 175 -0.63 4.19 -7.08
C ILE A 175 -1.02 5.33 -6.14
N LEU A 176 -1.55 6.45 -6.69
CA LEU A 176 -1.98 7.59 -5.88
C LEU A 176 -3.42 7.44 -5.39
N SER A 177 -4.27 6.75 -6.16
CA SER A 177 -5.72 6.66 -5.95
C SER A 177 -6.42 8.03 -5.87
N GLU A 178 -5.81 9.05 -6.48
CA GLU A 178 -6.27 10.45 -6.50
C GLU A 178 -5.99 11.07 -7.86
N PHE A 179 -6.91 11.91 -8.34
CA PHE A 179 -6.79 12.65 -9.59
C PHE A 179 -6.61 14.16 -9.31
N ALA A 180 -5.39 14.56 -8.94
CA ALA A 180 -5.06 15.96 -8.72
C ALA A 180 -4.32 16.57 -9.92
N ALA A 181 -4.79 17.73 -10.41
CA ALA A 181 -4.23 18.37 -11.61
C ALA A 181 -2.75 18.73 -11.46
N LEU A 182 -2.30 19.10 -10.25
CA LEU A 182 -0.90 19.46 -9.99
C LEU A 182 0.04 18.25 -10.07
N GLU A 183 -0.46 17.05 -9.78
CA GLU A 183 0.31 15.80 -9.84
C GLU A 183 0.30 15.21 -11.25
N PHE A 184 -0.76 15.46 -12.02
CA PHE A 184 -0.94 14.95 -13.37
C PHE A 184 0.17 15.39 -14.33
N ILE A 185 0.52 16.69 -14.34
CA ILE A 185 1.47 17.26 -15.30
C ILE A 185 2.86 16.61 -15.22
N PRO A 186 3.54 16.52 -14.05
CA PRO A 186 4.85 15.88 -13.98
C PRO A 186 4.81 14.38 -14.27
N ILE A 187 3.69 13.69 -13.97
CA ILE A 187 3.50 12.27 -14.26
C ILE A 187 3.42 12.03 -15.78
N VAL A 188 2.64 12.84 -16.50
CA VAL A 188 2.55 12.76 -17.97
C VAL A 188 3.89 13.03 -18.62
N VAL A 189 4.62 14.07 -18.19
CA VAL A 189 5.95 14.37 -18.74
C VAL A 189 6.91 13.21 -18.52
N SER A 190 6.90 12.60 -17.33
CA SER A 190 7.73 11.43 -17.02
C SER A 190 7.38 10.24 -17.92
N SER A 191 6.10 9.97 -18.09
CA SER A 191 5.57 8.90 -18.93
C SER A 191 5.99 9.07 -20.39
N VAL A 192 5.81 10.26 -20.96
CA VAL A 192 6.18 10.57 -22.35
C VAL A 192 7.69 10.42 -22.59
N ILE A 193 8.54 10.95 -21.69
CA ILE A 193 10.00 10.84 -21.82
C ILE A 193 10.45 9.38 -21.69
N GLY A 194 9.90 8.61 -20.73
CA GLY A 194 10.19 7.19 -20.60
C GLY A 194 9.83 6.40 -21.84
N THR A 195 8.66 6.67 -22.43
CA THR A 195 8.22 6.05 -23.69
C THR A 195 9.12 6.46 -24.87
N ALA A 196 9.47 7.75 -24.99
CA ALA A 196 10.32 8.23 -26.08
C ALA A 196 11.68 7.55 -26.09
N LEU A 197 12.29 7.35 -24.91
CA LEU A 197 13.54 6.62 -24.76
C LEU A 197 13.38 5.13 -25.10
N SER A 198 12.33 4.50 -24.61
CA SER A 198 12.06 3.09 -24.95
C SER A 198 11.90 2.91 -26.46
N ARG A 199 11.14 3.80 -27.14
CA ARG A 199 10.97 3.79 -28.61
C ARG A 199 12.29 3.96 -29.34
N HIS A 200 13.16 4.81 -28.84
CA HIS A 200 14.45 5.08 -29.52
C HIS A 200 15.34 3.84 -29.52
N TYR A 201 15.41 3.07 -28.45
CA TYR A 201 16.30 1.91 -28.32
C TYR A 201 15.67 0.57 -28.72
N LEU A 202 14.38 0.39 -28.44
CA LEU A 202 13.65 -0.88 -28.67
C LEU A 202 12.78 -0.84 -29.93
N GLY A 203 12.66 0.32 -30.57
CA GLY A 203 11.79 0.52 -31.74
C GLY A 203 10.36 0.95 -31.33
N ASN A 204 9.64 1.49 -32.32
CA ASN A 204 8.24 1.91 -32.13
C ASN A 204 7.28 0.77 -32.47
N PHE A 205 7.46 -0.37 -31.82
CA PHE A 205 6.57 -1.51 -31.99
C PHE A 205 5.54 -1.54 -30.88
N PRO A 206 4.25 -1.78 -31.15
CA PRO A 206 3.27 -2.06 -30.14
C PRO A 206 3.64 -3.36 -29.40
N ALA A 207 3.22 -3.49 -28.13
CA ALA A 207 3.50 -4.69 -27.36
C ALA A 207 2.83 -5.95 -27.93
N PHE A 208 1.77 -5.77 -28.73
CA PHE A 208 1.08 -6.82 -29.47
C PHE A 208 0.76 -6.37 -30.89
N GLU A 209 0.95 -7.26 -31.85
CA GLU A 209 0.47 -7.06 -33.23
C GLU A 209 -1.01 -7.41 -33.29
N VAL A 210 -1.85 -6.41 -33.46
CA VAL A 210 -3.29 -6.54 -33.45
C VAL A 210 -3.82 -6.26 -34.85
N PRO A 211 -4.57 -7.19 -35.46
CA PRO A 211 -5.28 -6.90 -36.70
C PRO A 211 -6.32 -5.78 -36.50
N PRO A 212 -6.64 -5.00 -37.53
CA PRO A 212 -7.71 -4.01 -37.45
C PRO A 212 -9.05 -4.72 -37.25
N TYR A 213 -9.75 -4.41 -36.17
CA TYR A 213 -11.07 -4.92 -35.88
C TYR A 213 -12.11 -3.80 -35.96
N GLU A 214 -13.27 -4.14 -36.50
CA GLU A 214 -14.42 -3.25 -36.63
C GLU A 214 -15.61 -3.84 -35.91
N LEU A 215 -16.41 -2.97 -35.28
CA LEU A 215 -17.71 -3.34 -34.72
C LEU A 215 -18.68 -3.48 -35.89
N LEU A 216 -19.12 -4.70 -36.20
CA LEU A 216 -19.99 -4.95 -37.34
C LEU A 216 -21.42 -4.47 -37.08
N HIS A 217 -21.94 -4.67 -35.87
CA HIS A 217 -23.30 -4.34 -35.49
C HIS A 217 -23.37 -3.83 -34.04
N TYR A 218 -24.19 -2.81 -33.75
CA TYR A 218 -24.40 -2.31 -32.39
C TYR A 218 -25.00 -3.34 -31.44
N SER A 219 -25.75 -4.33 -31.94
CA SER A 219 -26.24 -5.45 -31.13
C SER A 219 -25.13 -6.30 -30.51
N GLU A 220 -23.95 -6.28 -31.11
CA GLU A 220 -22.76 -6.97 -30.60
C GLU A 220 -22.32 -6.44 -29.21
N LEU A 221 -22.69 -5.22 -28.85
CA LEU A 221 -22.41 -4.65 -27.53
C LEU A 221 -23.01 -5.46 -26.38
N PHE A 222 -24.16 -6.11 -26.58
CA PHE A 222 -24.75 -7.03 -25.60
C PHE A 222 -23.86 -8.26 -25.35
N LEU A 223 -23.19 -8.76 -26.40
CA LEU A 223 -22.28 -9.89 -26.28
C LEU A 223 -21.01 -9.49 -25.50
N TYR A 224 -20.51 -8.27 -25.70
CA TYR A 224 -19.40 -7.73 -24.89
C TYR A 224 -19.81 -7.50 -23.42
N LEU A 225 -21.08 -7.17 -23.13
CA LEU A 225 -21.57 -7.12 -21.76
C LEU A 225 -21.52 -8.51 -21.11
N ILE A 226 -21.95 -9.56 -21.81
CA ILE A 226 -21.87 -10.96 -21.35
C ILE A 226 -20.41 -11.37 -21.14
N LEU A 227 -19.51 -11.03 -22.07
CA LEU A 227 -18.08 -11.25 -21.92
C LEU A 227 -17.56 -10.56 -20.65
N GLY A 228 -18.03 -9.34 -20.35
CA GLY A 228 -17.69 -8.63 -19.12
C GLY A 228 -18.07 -9.40 -17.85
N VAL A 229 -19.23 -10.07 -17.83
CA VAL A 229 -19.62 -10.92 -16.70
C VAL A 229 -18.65 -12.09 -16.52
N PHE A 230 -18.34 -12.83 -17.60
CA PHE A 230 -17.37 -13.92 -17.55
C PHE A 230 -15.98 -13.43 -17.14
N ALA A 231 -15.54 -12.28 -17.65
CA ALA A 231 -14.28 -11.66 -17.29
C ALA A 231 -14.19 -11.31 -15.78
N GLY A 232 -15.28 -10.79 -15.21
CA GLY A 232 -15.38 -10.53 -13.77
C GLY A 232 -15.27 -11.79 -12.91
N VAL A 233 -15.91 -12.90 -13.34
CA VAL A 233 -15.81 -14.21 -12.68
C VAL A 233 -14.39 -14.77 -12.77
N VAL A 234 -13.74 -14.68 -13.94
CA VAL A 234 -12.34 -15.11 -14.11
C VAL A 234 -11.40 -14.26 -13.26
N ALA A 235 -11.58 -12.95 -13.21
CA ALA A 235 -10.82 -12.04 -12.38
C ALA A 235 -10.92 -12.42 -10.89
N TYR A 236 -12.14 -12.64 -10.38
CA TYR A 236 -12.37 -13.13 -9.02
C TYR A 236 -11.71 -14.48 -8.76
N SER A 237 -11.87 -15.43 -9.69
CA SER A 237 -11.26 -16.76 -9.58
C SER A 237 -9.74 -16.67 -9.50
N PHE A 238 -9.12 -15.84 -10.33
CA PHE A 238 -7.68 -15.63 -10.29
C PHE A 238 -7.22 -15.08 -8.94
N ILE A 239 -7.92 -14.07 -8.38
CA ILE A 239 -7.61 -13.53 -7.04
C ILE A 239 -7.70 -14.65 -5.99
N ARG A 240 -8.76 -15.46 -6.00
CA ARG A 240 -8.95 -16.55 -5.03
C ARG A 240 -7.89 -17.65 -5.14
N PHE A 241 -7.56 -18.06 -6.36
CA PHE A 241 -6.53 -19.08 -6.59
C PHE A 241 -5.14 -18.57 -6.19
N LEU A 242 -4.79 -17.33 -6.52
CA LEU A 242 -3.50 -16.74 -6.17
C LEU A 242 -3.27 -16.77 -4.66
N TYR A 243 -4.21 -16.24 -3.90
CA TYR A 243 -4.05 -16.16 -2.44
C TYR A 243 -4.29 -17.52 -1.76
N GLY A 244 -5.15 -18.37 -2.30
CA GLY A 244 -5.38 -19.72 -1.78
C GLY A 244 -4.15 -20.63 -1.93
N ILE A 245 -3.47 -20.56 -3.08
CA ILE A 245 -2.21 -21.29 -3.30
C ILE A 245 -1.10 -20.71 -2.42
N GLY A 246 -1.05 -19.38 -2.24
CA GLY A 246 -0.12 -18.76 -1.29
C GLY A 246 -0.31 -19.30 0.13
N ASP A 247 -1.55 -19.34 0.63
CA ASP A 247 -1.89 -19.89 1.95
C ASP A 247 -1.49 -21.39 2.06
N LEU A 248 -1.61 -22.14 0.97
CA LEU A 248 -1.18 -23.54 0.93
C LEU A 248 0.35 -23.68 1.09
N PHE A 249 1.12 -22.87 0.35
CA PHE A 249 2.58 -22.87 0.48
C PHE A 249 3.06 -22.34 1.83
N ASP A 250 2.34 -21.40 2.44
CA ASP A 250 2.67 -20.87 3.77
C ASP A 250 2.50 -21.94 4.87
N ARG A 251 1.51 -22.84 4.74
CA ARG A 251 1.30 -23.98 5.65
C ARG A 251 2.39 -25.06 5.55
N LEU A 252 3.13 -25.12 4.44
CA LEU A 252 4.22 -26.08 4.29
C LEU A 252 5.39 -25.69 5.22
N LYS A 253 5.77 -26.59 6.13
CA LYS A 253 6.89 -26.43 7.07
C LYS A 253 8.25 -26.64 6.36
N LEU A 254 8.47 -25.94 5.24
CA LEU A 254 9.70 -25.98 4.46
C LEU A 254 10.44 -24.65 4.58
N PRO A 255 11.77 -24.63 4.45
CA PRO A 255 12.53 -23.38 4.38
C PRO A 255 12.01 -22.48 3.26
N ASN A 256 11.87 -21.18 3.52
CA ASN A 256 11.27 -20.25 2.56
C ASN A 256 12.01 -20.18 1.22
N PHE A 257 13.33 -20.41 1.22
CA PHE A 257 14.12 -20.40 -0.02
C PHE A 257 13.87 -21.62 -0.93
N THR A 258 13.33 -22.73 -0.42
CA THR A 258 13.05 -23.94 -1.21
C THR A 258 11.66 -23.93 -1.85
N LYS A 259 10.72 -23.17 -1.30
CA LYS A 259 9.33 -23.12 -1.79
C LYS A 259 9.24 -22.66 -3.26
N PRO A 260 9.96 -21.60 -3.71
CA PRO A 260 9.93 -21.20 -5.12
C PRO A 260 10.53 -22.24 -6.07
N ALA A 261 11.49 -23.06 -5.61
CA ALA A 261 12.02 -24.16 -6.41
C ALA A 261 10.96 -25.23 -6.68
N ILE A 262 10.19 -25.61 -5.65
CA ILE A 262 9.06 -26.53 -5.78
C ILE A 262 7.99 -25.93 -6.71
N GLY A 263 7.66 -24.65 -6.53
CA GLY A 263 6.73 -23.94 -7.39
C GLY A 263 7.17 -23.92 -8.85
N GLY A 264 8.44 -23.63 -9.11
CA GLY A 264 9.03 -23.66 -10.45
C GLY A 264 8.97 -25.05 -11.08
N GLY A 265 9.25 -26.11 -10.31
CA GLY A 265 9.11 -27.49 -10.77
C GLY A 265 7.67 -27.86 -11.15
N LEU A 266 6.68 -27.45 -10.33
CA LEU A 266 5.26 -27.68 -10.62
C LEU A 266 4.81 -26.91 -11.87
N VAL A 267 5.25 -25.65 -12.04
CA VAL A 267 5.02 -24.87 -13.26
C VAL A 267 5.67 -25.55 -14.46
N GLY A 268 6.88 -26.09 -14.29
CA GLY A 268 7.54 -26.88 -15.33
C GLY A 268 6.75 -28.11 -15.75
N CYS A 269 6.14 -28.85 -14.79
CA CYS A 269 5.27 -29.99 -15.10
C CYS A 269 4.03 -29.57 -15.92
N ILE A 270 3.39 -28.43 -15.60
CA ILE A 270 2.29 -27.89 -16.40
C ILE A 270 2.80 -27.49 -17.79
N GLY A 271 3.99 -26.87 -17.87
CA GLY A 271 4.62 -26.41 -19.11
C GLY A 271 5.08 -27.53 -20.03
N ILE A 272 5.13 -28.80 -19.60
CA ILE A 272 5.33 -29.94 -20.50
C ILE A 272 4.19 -30.02 -21.52
N PHE A 273 2.96 -29.86 -21.03
CA PHE A 273 1.73 -29.94 -21.84
C PHE A 273 1.36 -28.58 -22.46
N PHE A 274 1.63 -27.49 -21.76
CA PHE A 274 1.26 -26.13 -22.17
C PHE A 274 2.48 -25.18 -22.10
N PRO A 275 3.45 -25.27 -23.02
CA PRO A 275 4.65 -24.42 -23.00
C PRO A 275 4.32 -22.92 -23.11
N GLN A 276 3.13 -22.57 -23.60
CA GLN A 276 2.61 -21.19 -23.70
C GLN A 276 2.46 -20.47 -22.35
N ILE A 277 2.47 -21.20 -21.23
CA ILE A 277 2.34 -20.58 -19.90
C ILE A 277 3.66 -19.98 -19.40
N PHE A 278 4.81 -20.37 -19.96
CA PHE A 278 6.10 -19.89 -19.49
C PHE A 278 6.28 -18.39 -19.72
N GLY A 279 6.95 -17.73 -18.77
CA GLY A 279 7.27 -16.33 -18.82
C GLY A 279 6.03 -15.43 -18.92
N VAL A 280 6.17 -14.36 -19.67
CA VAL A 280 5.12 -13.33 -19.86
C VAL A 280 3.98 -13.83 -20.74
N GLY A 281 4.29 -14.56 -21.82
CA GLY A 281 3.32 -15.18 -22.74
C GLY A 281 2.82 -14.26 -23.85
N TYR A 282 3.55 -13.22 -24.23
CA TYR A 282 3.14 -12.25 -25.26
C TYR A 282 2.95 -12.90 -26.64
N GLU A 283 3.84 -13.79 -27.04
CA GLU A 283 3.78 -14.50 -28.31
C GLU A 283 2.50 -15.32 -28.43
N SER A 284 2.09 -15.95 -27.32
CA SER A 284 0.85 -16.72 -27.28
C SER A 284 -0.39 -15.83 -27.36
N VAL A 285 -0.36 -14.66 -26.72
CA VAL A 285 -1.45 -13.66 -26.81
C VAL A 285 -1.58 -13.17 -28.24
N THR A 286 -0.47 -12.86 -28.93
CA THR A 286 -0.47 -12.43 -30.34
C THR A 286 -1.13 -13.49 -31.23
N LYS A 287 -0.80 -14.78 -31.05
CA LYS A 287 -1.43 -15.88 -31.81
C LYS A 287 -2.94 -16.01 -31.57
N VAL A 288 -3.40 -15.74 -30.35
CA VAL A 288 -4.84 -15.72 -30.05
C VAL A 288 -5.52 -14.51 -30.69
N LEU A 289 -4.88 -13.33 -30.67
CA LEU A 289 -5.39 -12.12 -31.31
C LEU A 289 -5.48 -12.28 -32.83
N GLN A 290 -4.53 -12.96 -33.45
CA GLN A 290 -4.50 -13.24 -34.89
C GLN A 290 -5.44 -14.39 -35.30
N GLY A 291 -6.07 -15.08 -34.34
CA GLY A 291 -6.93 -16.20 -34.59
C GLY A 291 -6.21 -17.51 -35.01
N GLU A 292 -4.89 -17.58 -34.77
CA GLU A 292 -4.10 -18.78 -35.09
C GLU A 292 -4.28 -19.88 -34.03
N THR A 293 -4.63 -19.52 -32.80
CA THR A 293 -4.93 -20.47 -31.72
C THR A 293 -6.41 -20.43 -31.42
N VAL A 294 -7.12 -21.51 -31.72
CA VAL A 294 -8.58 -21.65 -31.60
C VAL A 294 -8.97 -22.98 -30.96
N GLY A 295 -10.22 -23.09 -30.54
CA GLY A 295 -10.81 -24.33 -30.07
C GLY A 295 -10.62 -24.56 -28.55
N THR A 296 -10.88 -25.81 -28.16
CA THR A 296 -10.92 -26.21 -26.74
C THR A 296 -9.57 -26.04 -25.99
N ILE A 297 -8.47 -25.97 -26.72
CA ILE A 297 -7.13 -25.75 -26.12
C ILE A 297 -7.07 -24.42 -25.35
N LEU A 298 -7.80 -23.40 -25.78
CA LEU A 298 -7.85 -22.10 -25.10
C LEU A 298 -8.42 -22.23 -23.69
N ILE A 299 -9.43 -23.07 -23.45
CA ILE A 299 -10.02 -23.29 -22.12
C ILE A 299 -8.97 -23.90 -21.17
N TRP A 300 -8.24 -24.91 -21.65
CA TRP A 300 -7.18 -25.54 -20.86
C TRP A 300 -6.03 -24.57 -20.60
N LEU A 301 -5.71 -23.72 -21.58
CA LEU A 301 -4.67 -22.70 -21.46
C LEU A 301 -5.04 -21.61 -20.43
N LEU A 302 -6.34 -21.23 -20.35
CA LEU A 302 -6.84 -20.32 -19.32
C LEU A 302 -6.62 -20.90 -17.92
N LEU A 303 -7.05 -22.17 -17.72
CA LEU A 303 -6.89 -22.84 -16.43
C LEU A 303 -5.42 -23.05 -16.07
N ALA A 304 -4.60 -23.47 -17.03
CA ALA A 304 -3.17 -23.68 -16.86
C ALA A 304 -2.46 -22.36 -16.48
N LYS A 305 -2.83 -21.21 -17.10
CA LYS A 305 -2.23 -19.89 -16.78
C LYS A 305 -2.61 -19.43 -15.38
N ILE A 306 -3.90 -19.57 -14.99
CA ILE A 306 -4.36 -19.25 -13.63
C ILE A 306 -3.54 -20.04 -12.59
N LEU A 307 -3.42 -21.36 -12.80
CA LEU A 307 -2.68 -22.24 -11.87
C LEU A 307 -1.19 -21.92 -11.86
N ALA A 308 -0.56 -21.81 -13.04
CA ALA A 308 0.88 -21.57 -13.15
C ALA A 308 1.29 -20.24 -12.52
N THR A 309 0.54 -19.16 -12.78
CA THR A 309 0.80 -17.84 -12.17
C THR A 309 0.61 -17.89 -10.65
N SER A 310 -0.48 -18.54 -10.20
CA SER A 310 -0.78 -18.64 -8.77
C SER A 310 0.27 -19.51 -8.04
N ILE A 311 0.77 -20.58 -8.66
CA ILE A 311 1.87 -21.41 -8.12
C ILE A 311 3.17 -20.62 -8.08
N THR A 312 3.53 -19.91 -9.17
CA THR A 312 4.77 -19.12 -9.22
C THR A 312 4.82 -18.10 -8.10
N LEU A 313 3.78 -17.27 -7.99
CA LEU A 313 3.74 -16.21 -6.99
C LEU A 313 3.43 -16.72 -5.59
N GLY A 314 2.51 -17.67 -5.47
CA GLY A 314 2.12 -18.28 -4.18
C GLY A 314 3.24 -19.07 -3.51
N SER A 315 4.16 -19.66 -4.27
CA SER A 315 5.35 -20.33 -3.72
C SER A 315 6.44 -19.36 -3.24
N GLY A 316 6.31 -18.06 -3.51
CA GLY A 316 7.29 -17.04 -3.17
C GLY A 316 8.19 -16.62 -4.35
N GLY A 317 7.79 -16.93 -5.59
CA GLY A 317 8.41 -16.36 -6.79
C GLY A 317 8.19 -14.86 -6.88
N SER A 318 8.98 -14.17 -7.70
CA SER A 318 8.90 -12.72 -7.90
C SER A 318 8.47 -12.39 -9.33
N GLY A 319 7.54 -11.41 -9.47
CA GLY A 319 7.02 -10.97 -10.76
C GLY A 319 5.66 -10.29 -10.64
N GLY A 320 5.16 -9.76 -11.78
CA GLY A 320 3.90 -9.05 -11.85
C GLY A 320 2.71 -9.94 -12.24
N ILE A 321 1.52 -9.51 -11.85
CA ILE A 321 0.24 -10.17 -12.17
C ILE A 321 -0.45 -9.57 -13.40
N PHE A 322 0.04 -8.45 -13.89
CA PHE A 322 -0.56 -7.66 -14.95
C PHE A 322 -0.64 -8.43 -16.28
N ALA A 323 0.50 -8.84 -16.83
CA ALA A 323 0.55 -9.59 -18.09
C ALA A 323 -0.19 -10.94 -18.02
N PRO A 324 -0.12 -11.73 -16.92
CA PRO A 324 -0.98 -12.89 -16.75
C PRO A 324 -2.48 -12.55 -16.81
N ALA A 325 -2.94 -11.43 -16.26
CA ALA A 325 -4.35 -11.03 -16.36
C ALA A 325 -4.74 -10.70 -17.80
N LEU A 326 -3.87 -9.99 -18.56
CA LEU A 326 -4.10 -9.76 -20.00
C LEU A 326 -4.15 -11.08 -20.77
N PHE A 327 -3.25 -12.01 -20.51
CA PHE A 327 -3.22 -13.33 -21.14
C PHE A 327 -4.53 -14.10 -20.90
N MET A 328 -4.96 -14.15 -19.62
CA MET A 328 -6.22 -14.82 -19.26
C MET A 328 -7.42 -14.18 -19.97
N GLY A 329 -7.41 -12.86 -20.09
CA GLY A 329 -8.45 -12.11 -20.80
C GLY A 329 -8.45 -12.35 -22.30
N ALA A 330 -7.28 -12.41 -22.95
CA ALA A 330 -7.16 -12.74 -24.36
C ALA A 330 -7.72 -14.14 -24.66
N VAL A 331 -7.32 -15.11 -23.85
CA VAL A 331 -7.75 -16.51 -24.02
C VAL A 331 -9.25 -16.66 -23.76
N LEU A 332 -9.79 -16.04 -22.69
CA LEU A 332 -11.22 -16.03 -22.40
C LEU A 332 -12.02 -15.40 -23.55
N GLY A 333 -11.59 -14.22 -24.00
CA GLY A 333 -12.23 -13.51 -25.09
C GLY A 333 -12.16 -14.28 -26.41
N GLY A 334 -11.01 -14.96 -26.68
CA GLY A 334 -10.86 -15.84 -27.85
C GLY A 334 -11.86 -16.98 -27.85
N VAL A 335 -12.00 -17.71 -26.72
CA VAL A 335 -13.02 -18.78 -26.56
C VAL A 335 -14.44 -18.24 -26.78
N PHE A 336 -14.74 -17.14 -26.09
CA PHE A 336 -16.07 -16.53 -26.17
C PHE A 336 -16.36 -16.04 -27.58
N GLY A 337 -15.43 -15.36 -28.25
CA GLY A 337 -15.57 -14.85 -29.59
C GLY A 337 -15.75 -15.97 -30.62
N GLU A 338 -15.00 -17.09 -30.50
CA GLU A 338 -15.18 -18.25 -31.35
C GLU A 338 -16.60 -18.85 -31.22
N PHE A 339 -17.03 -19.04 -29.95
CA PHE A 339 -18.38 -19.57 -29.68
C PHE A 339 -19.50 -18.67 -30.26
N VAL A 340 -19.35 -17.35 -30.05
CA VAL A 340 -20.33 -16.37 -30.53
C VAL A 340 -20.32 -16.28 -32.07
N HIS A 341 -19.16 -16.33 -32.70
CA HIS A 341 -19.03 -16.26 -34.15
C HIS A 341 -19.61 -17.50 -34.84
N ILE A 342 -19.54 -18.68 -34.21
CA ILE A 342 -20.23 -19.88 -34.68
C ILE A 342 -21.76 -19.70 -34.65
N LEU A 343 -22.30 -19.05 -33.61
CA LEU A 343 -23.74 -18.82 -33.47
C LEU A 343 -24.27 -17.70 -34.36
N PHE A 344 -23.51 -16.65 -34.55
CA PHE A 344 -23.89 -15.42 -35.24
C PHE A 344 -22.85 -14.92 -36.25
N PRO A 345 -22.47 -15.70 -37.29
CA PRO A 345 -21.33 -15.40 -38.14
C PRO A 345 -21.46 -14.10 -38.96
N GLN A 346 -22.69 -13.65 -39.23
CA GLN A 346 -22.93 -12.46 -40.04
C GLN A 346 -22.99 -11.14 -39.27
N THR A 347 -23.11 -11.22 -37.94
CA THR A 347 -23.36 -10.03 -37.09
C THR A 347 -22.27 -9.81 -36.06
N THR A 348 -21.24 -10.66 -36.01
CA THR A 348 -20.20 -10.64 -35.01
C THR A 348 -18.81 -10.56 -35.62
N ALA A 349 -17.92 -9.81 -34.97
CA ALA A 349 -16.52 -9.72 -35.34
C ALA A 349 -15.78 -11.06 -35.12
N LEU A 350 -14.58 -11.18 -35.67
CA LEU A 350 -13.72 -12.35 -35.46
C LEU A 350 -13.33 -12.50 -33.98
N SER A 351 -12.96 -13.72 -33.58
CA SER A 351 -12.60 -14.08 -32.20
C SER A 351 -11.51 -13.19 -31.59
N GLY A 352 -10.58 -12.68 -32.38
CA GLY A 352 -9.53 -11.76 -31.94
C GLY A 352 -10.05 -10.42 -31.40
N ALA A 353 -11.18 -9.90 -31.89
CA ALA A 353 -11.80 -8.69 -31.34
C ALA A 353 -12.31 -8.93 -29.92
N TYR A 354 -12.95 -10.06 -29.67
CA TYR A 354 -13.36 -10.47 -28.33
C TYR A 354 -12.17 -10.77 -27.42
N ALA A 355 -11.09 -11.35 -27.96
CA ALA A 355 -9.85 -11.58 -27.23
C ALA A 355 -9.26 -10.26 -26.73
N LEU A 356 -9.23 -9.24 -27.58
CA LEU A 356 -8.71 -7.92 -27.25
C LEU A 356 -9.54 -7.23 -26.15
N VAL A 357 -10.87 -7.26 -26.26
CA VAL A 357 -11.78 -6.71 -25.23
C VAL A 357 -11.67 -7.51 -23.94
N GLY A 358 -11.56 -8.83 -24.03
CA GLY A 358 -11.36 -9.72 -22.88
C GLY A 358 -10.08 -9.39 -22.09
N MET A 359 -8.97 -9.05 -22.79
CA MET A 359 -7.73 -8.59 -22.14
C MET A 359 -7.98 -7.43 -21.19
N GLY A 360 -8.62 -6.37 -21.67
CA GLY A 360 -8.96 -5.20 -20.87
C GLY A 360 -9.94 -5.54 -19.73
N ALA A 361 -10.97 -6.34 -20.03
CA ALA A 361 -12.02 -6.67 -19.08
C ALA A 361 -11.52 -7.50 -17.88
N VAL A 362 -10.69 -8.54 -18.09
CA VAL A 362 -10.11 -9.34 -16.99
C VAL A 362 -9.14 -8.50 -16.16
N PHE A 363 -8.31 -7.66 -16.81
CA PHE A 363 -7.43 -6.76 -16.08
C PHE A 363 -8.20 -5.73 -15.26
N ALA A 364 -9.24 -5.10 -15.83
CA ALA A 364 -10.11 -4.15 -15.11
C ALA A 364 -10.74 -4.77 -13.86
N GLY A 365 -11.28 -6.00 -13.96
CA GLY A 365 -11.85 -6.72 -12.82
C GLY A 365 -10.83 -7.15 -11.78
N THR A 366 -9.61 -7.51 -12.20
CA THR A 366 -8.55 -7.98 -11.32
C THR A 366 -7.88 -6.84 -10.55
N ALA A 367 -7.48 -5.78 -11.26
CA ALA A 367 -6.75 -4.63 -10.71
C ALA A 367 -7.66 -3.54 -10.13
N ARG A 368 -8.94 -3.53 -10.50
CA ARG A 368 -9.92 -2.45 -10.26
C ARG A 368 -9.48 -1.11 -10.83
N ALA A 369 -8.94 -1.16 -12.04
CA ALA A 369 -8.47 -0.01 -12.78
C ALA A 369 -9.07 0.00 -14.20
N PRO A 370 -10.36 0.33 -14.36
CA PRO A 370 -11.03 0.29 -15.65
C PRO A 370 -10.49 1.35 -16.62
N ILE A 371 -10.15 2.56 -16.16
CA ILE A 371 -9.65 3.63 -17.01
C ILE A 371 -8.28 3.23 -17.59
N THR A 372 -7.39 2.74 -16.73
CA THR A 372 -6.09 2.20 -17.16
C THR A 372 -6.25 1.05 -18.13
N ALA A 373 -7.15 0.10 -17.86
CA ALA A 373 -7.40 -1.06 -18.72
C ALA A 373 -7.83 -0.64 -20.13
N MET A 374 -8.80 0.26 -20.23
CA MET A 374 -9.32 0.76 -21.51
C MET A 374 -8.22 1.45 -22.30
N LEU A 375 -7.45 2.33 -21.67
CA LEU A 375 -6.43 3.11 -22.33
C LEU A 375 -5.18 2.30 -22.73
N ILE A 376 -4.79 1.31 -21.94
CA ILE A 376 -3.71 0.40 -22.34
C ILE A 376 -4.09 -0.31 -23.63
N ILE A 377 -5.27 -0.91 -23.69
CA ILE A 377 -5.71 -1.63 -24.90
C ILE A 377 -5.87 -0.65 -26.08
N PHE A 378 -6.42 0.53 -25.84
CA PHE A 378 -6.56 1.56 -26.87
C PHE A 378 -5.21 2.03 -27.43
N GLU A 379 -4.23 2.37 -26.60
CA GLU A 379 -2.90 2.81 -27.05
C GLU A 379 -2.11 1.70 -27.77
N MET A 380 -2.32 0.44 -27.33
CA MET A 380 -1.66 -0.71 -27.98
C MET A 380 -2.24 -1.04 -29.34
N THR A 381 -3.52 -0.74 -29.57
CA THR A 381 -4.21 -1.09 -30.84
C THR A 381 -4.33 0.08 -31.80
N ALA A 382 -4.26 1.31 -31.27
CA ALA A 382 -4.56 2.53 -32.01
C ALA A 382 -5.92 2.51 -32.75
N ASN A 383 -6.85 1.64 -32.32
CA ASN A 383 -8.16 1.46 -32.94
C ASN A 383 -9.26 2.06 -32.07
N TYR A 384 -9.89 3.16 -32.56
CA TYR A 384 -10.93 3.85 -31.81
C TYR A 384 -12.24 3.06 -31.73
N GLN A 385 -12.54 2.21 -32.71
CA GLN A 385 -13.83 1.49 -32.78
C GLN A 385 -14.01 0.50 -31.63
N ILE A 386 -12.92 -0.02 -31.05
CA ILE A 386 -12.95 -0.97 -29.94
C ILE A 386 -13.23 -0.33 -28.58
N ILE A 387 -13.24 1.01 -28.49
CA ILE A 387 -13.38 1.70 -27.20
C ILE A 387 -14.77 1.47 -26.57
N LEU A 388 -15.83 1.43 -27.37
CA LEU A 388 -17.18 1.18 -26.84
C LEU A 388 -17.33 -0.24 -26.26
N PRO A 389 -16.95 -1.31 -26.98
CA PRO A 389 -16.89 -2.66 -26.40
C PRO A 389 -16.05 -2.74 -25.12
N LEU A 390 -14.86 -2.08 -25.09
CA LEU A 390 -14.00 -2.04 -23.91
C LEU A 390 -14.68 -1.37 -22.72
N MET A 391 -15.33 -0.23 -22.93
CA MET A 391 -16.04 0.48 -21.87
C MET A 391 -17.11 -0.39 -21.22
N PHE A 392 -17.92 -1.10 -22.03
CA PHE A 392 -18.93 -2.01 -21.52
C PHE A 392 -18.32 -3.19 -20.76
N ALA A 393 -17.42 -3.93 -21.39
CA ALA A 393 -16.86 -5.14 -20.81
C ALA A 393 -16.02 -4.86 -19.56
N CYS A 394 -15.17 -3.81 -19.57
CA CYS A 394 -14.35 -3.44 -18.42
C CYS A 394 -15.20 -2.99 -17.22
N THR A 395 -16.23 -2.17 -17.47
CA THR A 395 -17.11 -1.68 -16.40
C THR A 395 -17.91 -2.83 -15.77
N ILE A 396 -18.50 -3.71 -16.58
CA ILE A 396 -19.25 -4.87 -16.08
C ILE A 396 -18.32 -5.83 -15.32
N SER A 397 -17.14 -6.10 -15.85
CA SER A 397 -16.14 -6.95 -15.17
C SER A 397 -15.74 -6.40 -13.81
N LEU A 398 -15.51 -5.08 -13.73
CA LEU A 398 -15.24 -4.39 -12.45
C LEU A 398 -16.39 -4.59 -11.46
N VAL A 399 -17.64 -4.34 -11.89
CA VAL A 399 -18.82 -4.47 -11.02
C VAL A 399 -18.97 -5.90 -10.51
N ILE A 400 -18.89 -6.90 -11.39
CA ILE A 400 -19.00 -8.32 -11.01
C ILE A 400 -17.87 -8.72 -10.05
N SER A 401 -16.63 -8.35 -10.35
CA SER A 401 -15.49 -8.62 -9.46
C SER A 401 -15.65 -7.94 -8.10
N ALA A 402 -16.18 -6.71 -8.05
CA ALA A 402 -16.42 -5.97 -6.82
C ALA A 402 -17.56 -6.56 -5.96
N LEU A 403 -18.60 -7.10 -6.60
CA LEU A 403 -19.67 -7.80 -5.90
C LEU A 403 -19.21 -9.13 -5.28
N LEU A 404 -18.27 -9.83 -5.94
CA LEU A 404 -17.76 -11.12 -5.48
C LEU A 404 -16.60 -11.00 -4.45
N SER A 405 -15.87 -9.90 -4.46
CA SER A 405 -14.76 -9.63 -3.54
C SER A 405 -14.79 -8.17 -3.09
N SER A 406 -14.47 -7.87 -1.83
CA SER A 406 -14.35 -6.47 -1.37
C SER A 406 -13.06 -5.81 -1.85
N GLU A 407 -12.00 -6.60 -2.14
CA GLU A 407 -10.66 -6.11 -2.42
C GLU A 407 -10.18 -6.46 -3.82
N SER A 408 -9.31 -5.61 -4.41
CA SER A 408 -8.58 -5.93 -5.64
C SER A 408 -7.44 -6.91 -5.35
N ILE A 409 -6.80 -7.41 -6.41
CA ILE A 409 -5.63 -8.28 -6.28
C ILE A 409 -4.45 -7.57 -5.58
N TYR A 410 -4.36 -6.25 -5.66
CA TYR A 410 -3.31 -5.45 -5.02
C TYR A 410 -3.66 -5.12 -3.57
N THR A 411 -4.90 -4.67 -3.32
CA THR A 411 -5.33 -4.22 -2.00
C THR A 411 -5.53 -5.37 -1.02
N LEU A 412 -5.97 -6.55 -1.49
CA LEU A 412 -6.14 -7.74 -0.66
C LEU A 412 -4.84 -8.14 0.06
N LYS A 413 -3.68 -7.98 -0.59
CA LYS A 413 -2.38 -8.23 0.04
C LYS A 413 -2.10 -7.28 1.20
N LEU A 414 -2.44 -6.00 1.02
CA LEU A 414 -2.26 -4.96 2.03
C LEU A 414 -3.21 -5.18 3.21
N VAL A 415 -4.48 -5.48 2.93
CA VAL A 415 -5.48 -5.80 3.96
C VAL A 415 -5.06 -7.03 4.77
N ARG A 416 -4.55 -8.10 4.15
CA ARG A 416 -4.04 -9.29 4.84
C ARG A 416 -2.83 -9.00 5.73
N ARG A 417 -2.06 -7.94 5.42
CA ARG A 417 -0.96 -7.43 6.27
C ARG A 417 -1.45 -6.43 7.33
N GLY A 418 -2.75 -6.18 7.44
CA GLY A 418 -3.31 -5.20 8.36
C GLY A 418 -3.13 -3.74 7.92
N VAL A 419 -2.82 -3.50 6.65
CA VAL A 419 -2.65 -2.16 6.09
C VAL A 419 -3.94 -1.70 5.42
N ASN A 420 -4.56 -0.64 5.94
CA ASN A 420 -5.70 0.00 5.28
C ASN A 420 -5.24 1.23 4.50
N ILE A 421 -5.39 1.17 3.17
CA ILE A 421 -5.03 2.27 2.27
C ILE A 421 -6.16 3.29 2.12
N TYR A 422 -7.41 2.92 2.37
CA TYR A 422 -8.57 3.79 2.21
C TYR A 422 -8.78 4.76 3.38
N GLY A 423 -8.20 4.45 4.54
CA GLY A 423 -8.34 5.23 5.76
C GLY A 423 -7.25 6.29 5.99
N GLY A 424 -6.32 6.46 5.06
CA GLY A 424 -5.18 7.37 5.23
C GLY A 424 -4.21 6.97 6.37
N LYS A 425 -3.25 7.86 6.67
CA LYS A 425 -2.27 7.69 7.77
C LYS A 425 -2.95 7.54 9.14
N GLU A 426 -4.04 8.24 9.33
CA GLU A 426 -4.75 8.37 10.61
C GLU A 426 -5.34 7.05 11.08
N LEU A 427 -6.12 6.38 10.26
CA LEU A 427 -6.72 5.09 10.58
C LEU A 427 -5.69 3.96 10.73
N ASN A 428 -4.58 4.03 10.03
CA ASN A 428 -3.52 3.02 10.14
C ASN A 428 -2.74 3.11 11.46
N VAL A 429 -2.58 4.31 12.04
CA VAL A 429 -1.99 4.50 13.37
C VAL A 429 -2.92 3.92 14.42
N LEU A 430 -4.20 4.27 14.40
CA LEU A 430 -5.20 3.78 15.34
C LEU A 430 -5.37 2.24 15.29
N ARG A 431 -5.26 1.62 14.12
CA ARG A 431 -5.32 0.15 13.97
C ARG A 431 -4.16 -0.59 14.63
N ARG A 432 -2.99 0.03 14.73
CA ARG A 432 -1.82 -0.57 15.38
C ARG A 432 -1.88 -0.48 16.90
N LEU A 433 -2.60 0.50 17.42
CA LEU A 433 -2.77 0.70 18.84
C LEU A 433 -3.92 -0.17 19.37
N ARG A 434 -3.70 -0.77 20.54
CA ARG A 434 -4.69 -1.58 21.25
C ARG A 434 -5.29 -0.78 22.39
N VAL A 435 -6.54 -1.12 22.74
CA VAL A 435 -7.24 -0.51 23.89
C VAL A 435 -6.41 -0.65 25.16
N SER A 436 -5.81 -1.81 25.41
CA SER A 436 -4.95 -2.08 26.58
C SER A 436 -3.75 -1.14 26.74
N GLN A 437 -3.33 -0.45 25.67
CA GLN A 437 -2.20 0.50 25.71
C GLN A 437 -2.62 1.92 26.12
N VAL A 438 -3.93 2.20 26.12
CA VAL A 438 -4.49 3.54 26.28
C VAL A 438 -5.55 3.59 27.39
N MET A 439 -6.16 2.45 27.71
CA MET A 439 -7.18 2.36 28.77
C MET A 439 -6.65 2.83 30.12
N ILE A 440 -7.52 3.42 30.90
CA ILE A 440 -7.29 3.83 32.27
C ILE A 440 -7.83 2.73 33.17
N PRO A 441 -7.01 2.14 34.08
CA PRO A 441 -7.43 1.09 34.97
C PRO A 441 -8.25 1.62 36.16
N GLU A 442 -8.18 2.92 36.45
CA GLU A 442 -8.96 3.58 37.50
C GLU A 442 -10.39 3.76 37.02
N ILE A 443 -11.33 3.17 37.70
CA ILE A 443 -12.75 3.11 37.35
C ILE A 443 -13.58 3.49 38.56
N GLU A 444 -14.58 4.33 38.38
CA GLU A 444 -15.57 4.62 39.41
C GLU A 444 -16.65 3.55 39.39
N LEU A 445 -16.57 2.68 40.38
CA LEU A 445 -17.50 1.57 40.58
C LEU A 445 -18.54 1.91 41.64
N VAL A 446 -19.78 1.55 41.36
CA VAL A 446 -20.92 1.77 42.25
C VAL A 446 -21.69 0.47 42.42
N SER A 447 -22.10 0.17 43.64
CA SER A 447 -23.01 -0.94 43.89
C SER A 447 -24.44 -0.60 43.44
N PRO A 448 -25.22 -1.58 42.95
CA PRO A 448 -26.63 -1.37 42.61
C PRO A 448 -27.47 -0.76 43.75
N SER A 449 -27.10 -1.04 44.98
CA SER A 449 -27.79 -0.57 46.20
C SER A 449 -27.31 0.79 46.74
N THR A 450 -26.35 1.45 46.04
CA THR A 450 -25.82 2.76 46.51
C THR A 450 -26.90 3.83 46.46
N PRO A 451 -27.18 4.55 47.61
CA PRO A 451 -28.18 5.61 47.65
C PRO A 451 -27.82 6.82 46.79
N LEU A 452 -28.85 7.53 46.31
CA LEU A 452 -28.68 8.74 45.50
C LEU A 452 -27.79 9.80 46.17
N ALA A 453 -27.92 9.97 47.50
CA ALA A 453 -27.11 10.93 48.25
C ALA A 453 -25.61 10.66 48.17
N GLU A 454 -25.21 9.40 48.31
CA GLU A 454 -23.81 8.99 48.16
C GLU A 454 -23.35 9.10 46.71
N LEU A 455 -24.17 8.65 45.75
CA LEU A 455 -23.90 8.72 44.33
C LEU A 455 -23.67 10.17 43.88
N ALA A 456 -24.55 11.10 44.25
CA ALA A 456 -24.42 12.52 43.92
C ALA A 456 -23.13 13.11 44.50
N THR A 457 -22.79 12.79 45.74
CA THR A 457 -21.54 13.26 46.36
C THR A 457 -20.30 12.75 45.64
N ARG A 458 -20.26 11.47 45.27
CA ARG A 458 -19.16 10.88 44.52
C ARG A 458 -19.03 11.50 43.12
N MET A 459 -20.15 11.68 42.41
CA MET A 459 -20.15 12.26 41.07
C MET A 459 -19.72 13.73 41.05
N MET A 460 -19.99 14.50 42.10
CA MET A 460 -19.56 15.89 42.24
C MET A 460 -18.06 16.03 42.55
N SER A 461 -17.46 15.01 43.16
CA SER A 461 -16.03 15.02 43.55
C SER A 461 -15.12 14.28 42.58
N SER A 462 -15.67 13.46 41.68
CA SER A 462 -14.90 12.67 40.70
C SER A 462 -14.64 13.44 39.40
N SER A 463 -13.54 13.11 38.77
CA SER A 463 -13.19 13.57 37.40
C SER A 463 -13.84 12.72 36.31
N HIS A 464 -14.51 11.64 36.63
CA HIS A 464 -15.20 10.75 35.70
C HIS A 464 -16.61 11.22 35.41
N SER A 465 -17.03 11.13 34.16
CA SER A 465 -18.37 11.49 33.69
C SER A 465 -19.36 10.32 33.76
N HIS A 466 -18.85 9.10 33.86
CA HIS A 466 -19.62 7.86 33.89
C HIS A 466 -19.22 7.02 35.09
N PHE A 467 -20.23 6.45 35.76
CA PHE A 467 -20.11 5.55 36.90
C PHE A 467 -20.69 4.20 36.50
N PHE A 468 -19.90 3.13 36.64
CA PHE A 468 -20.32 1.80 36.23
C PHE A 468 -20.90 1.04 37.41
N VAL A 469 -22.15 0.55 37.25
CA VAL A 469 -22.82 -0.24 38.26
C VAL A 469 -22.41 -1.69 38.08
N VAL A 470 -21.76 -2.24 39.13
CA VAL A 470 -21.21 -3.60 39.13
C VAL A 470 -21.61 -4.33 40.40
N GLU A 471 -21.75 -5.65 40.31
CA GLU A 471 -21.82 -6.54 41.45
C GLU A 471 -20.44 -7.07 41.86
N ASP A 472 -20.39 -7.90 42.92
CA ASP A 472 -19.14 -8.46 43.47
C ASP A 472 -18.29 -9.23 42.48
N ASP A 473 -18.86 -9.73 41.39
CA ASP A 473 -18.20 -10.46 40.31
C ASP A 473 -17.55 -9.55 39.24
N LYS A 474 -17.61 -8.22 39.39
CA LYS A 474 -17.15 -7.18 38.45
C LYS A 474 -17.82 -7.23 37.08
N ARG A 475 -18.99 -7.84 36.95
CA ARG A 475 -19.79 -7.74 35.75
C ARG A 475 -20.56 -6.42 35.74
N ILE A 476 -20.62 -5.79 34.57
CA ILE A 476 -21.31 -4.51 34.37
C ILE A 476 -22.80 -4.80 34.24
N HIS A 477 -23.61 -4.19 35.12
CA HIS A 477 -25.07 -4.23 35.06
C HIS A 477 -25.67 -3.01 34.37
N GLY A 478 -24.95 -1.87 34.44
CA GLY A 478 -25.39 -0.63 33.85
C GLY A 478 -24.36 0.47 34.04
N HIS A 479 -24.66 1.65 33.53
CA HIS A 479 -23.88 2.85 33.79
C HIS A 479 -24.78 4.02 34.16
N ILE A 480 -24.26 4.95 34.93
CA ILE A 480 -24.93 6.18 35.34
C ILE A 480 -24.09 7.36 34.88
N SER A 481 -24.69 8.30 34.15
CA SER A 481 -24.06 9.55 33.73
C SER A 481 -24.67 10.75 34.47
N LEU A 482 -23.98 11.91 34.40
CA LEU A 482 -24.54 13.16 34.94
C LEU A 482 -25.87 13.54 34.30
N GLU A 483 -26.12 13.14 33.04
CA GLU A 483 -27.39 13.36 32.37
C GLU A 483 -28.53 12.59 32.99
N ASN A 484 -28.29 11.39 33.49
CA ASN A 484 -29.29 10.57 34.20
C ASN A 484 -29.72 11.19 35.54
N LEU A 485 -28.80 11.91 36.21
CA LEU A 485 -29.08 12.59 37.48
C LEU A 485 -29.82 13.91 37.33
N ARG A 486 -29.59 14.64 36.24
CA ARG A 486 -30.14 15.99 36.01
C ARG A 486 -31.64 16.14 36.27
N PRO A 487 -32.52 15.26 35.79
CA PRO A 487 -33.95 15.37 36.05
C PRO A 487 -34.33 15.23 37.54
N ILE A 488 -33.56 14.43 38.28
CA ILE A 488 -33.85 14.00 39.64
C ILE A 488 -33.32 15.00 40.68
N LEU A 489 -32.27 15.74 40.31
CA LEU A 489 -31.69 16.79 41.17
C LEU A 489 -32.68 17.91 41.52
N LYS A 490 -33.78 18.07 40.77
CA LYS A 490 -34.82 19.04 41.09
C LYS A 490 -35.59 18.70 42.35
N ASP A 491 -35.79 17.40 42.60
CA ASP A 491 -36.57 16.86 43.75
C ASP A 491 -35.65 16.09 44.72
N TYR A 492 -34.37 16.50 44.79
CA TYR A 492 -33.30 15.80 45.50
C TYR A 492 -33.66 15.54 46.97
N GLU A 493 -34.19 16.54 47.70
CA GLU A 493 -34.53 16.41 49.12
C GLU A 493 -35.58 15.33 49.39
N ALA A 494 -36.49 15.07 48.45
CA ALA A 494 -37.52 14.04 48.59
C ALA A 494 -37.05 12.65 48.14
N LEU A 495 -36.03 12.57 47.33
CA LEU A 495 -35.63 11.33 46.63
C LEU A 495 -34.29 10.75 47.08
N CYS A 496 -33.49 11.53 47.84
CA CYS A 496 -32.09 11.17 48.18
C CYS A 496 -31.96 9.88 48.98
N ASP A 497 -32.96 9.54 49.81
CA ASP A 497 -32.99 8.33 50.67
C ASP A 497 -33.81 7.18 50.06
N VAL A 498 -34.52 7.41 48.96
CA VAL A 498 -35.46 6.43 48.39
C VAL A 498 -34.86 5.81 47.10
N ILE A 499 -34.19 6.60 46.28
CA ILE A 499 -33.63 6.16 45.01
C ILE A 499 -32.23 5.57 45.22
N ILE A 500 -31.98 4.44 44.58
CA ILE A 500 -30.68 3.75 44.56
C ILE A 500 -30.11 3.70 43.15
N ALA A 501 -28.83 3.36 43.00
CA ALA A 501 -28.11 3.34 41.73
C ALA A 501 -28.78 2.46 40.65
N SER A 502 -29.40 1.34 41.06
CA SER A 502 -30.13 0.46 40.13
C SER A 502 -31.36 1.10 39.49
N ASP A 503 -31.98 2.09 40.15
CA ASP A 503 -33.14 2.80 39.60
C ASP A 503 -32.76 3.83 38.53
N LEU A 504 -31.50 4.24 38.53
CA LEU A 504 -30.95 5.30 37.67
C LEU A 504 -30.09 4.81 36.52
N MET A 505 -29.63 3.56 36.63
CA MET A 505 -28.68 3.04 35.64
C MET A 505 -29.34 2.79 34.29
N ASN A 506 -28.58 3.04 33.24
CA ASN A 506 -28.91 2.61 31.91
C ASN A 506 -28.32 1.21 31.69
N HIS A 507 -29.16 0.26 31.31
CA HIS A 507 -28.77 -1.12 31.05
C HIS A 507 -28.07 -1.33 29.73
N ASP A 508 -28.24 -0.41 28.75
CA ASP A 508 -27.60 -0.48 27.45
C ASP A 508 -26.15 0.02 27.53
N VAL A 509 -25.24 -0.87 27.93
CA VAL A 509 -23.82 -0.56 28.05
C VAL A 509 -23.05 -1.07 26.83
N THR A 510 -22.54 -0.15 26.03
CA THR A 510 -21.61 -0.50 24.96
C THR A 510 -20.22 -0.73 25.56
N VAL A 511 -19.65 -1.92 25.35
CA VAL A 511 -18.34 -2.31 25.88
C VAL A 511 -17.36 -2.57 24.74
N VAL A 512 -16.06 -2.41 25.00
CA VAL A 512 -14.97 -2.78 24.10
C VAL A 512 -13.99 -3.72 24.81
N LYS A 513 -13.28 -4.55 24.04
CA LYS A 513 -12.30 -5.49 24.60
C LYS A 513 -10.91 -4.86 24.67
N ALA A 514 -10.12 -5.31 25.63
CA ALA A 514 -8.74 -4.81 25.82
C ALA A 514 -7.80 -5.09 24.62
N ASP A 515 -8.08 -6.12 23.83
CA ASP A 515 -7.31 -6.51 22.65
C ASP A 515 -7.82 -5.88 21.34
N GLU A 516 -8.92 -5.12 21.36
CA GLU A 516 -9.44 -4.41 20.20
C GLU A 516 -8.54 -3.26 19.78
N SER A 517 -8.61 -2.88 18.50
CA SER A 517 -7.84 -1.76 17.95
C SER A 517 -8.57 -0.43 18.16
N LEU A 518 -7.81 0.66 18.30
CA LEU A 518 -8.40 1.97 18.60
C LEU A 518 -9.24 2.54 17.45
N ASP A 519 -9.06 2.09 16.20
CA ASP A 519 -9.94 2.50 15.09
C ASP A 519 -11.37 1.96 15.26
N MET A 520 -11.54 0.75 15.81
CA MET A 520 -12.85 0.21 16.15
C MET A 520 -13.50 1.01 17.28
N VAL A 521 -12.72 1.36 18.31
CA VAL A 521 -13.19 2.18 19.42
C VAL A 521 -13.65 3.56 18.95
N MET A 522 -12.92 4.21 18.03
CA MET A 522 -13.33 5.49 17.44
C MET A 522 -14.63 5.39 16.65
N GLN A 523 -14.89 4.26 15.97
CA GLN A 523 -16.18 4.03 15.31
C GLN A 523 -17.33 3.91 16.34
N VAL A 524 -17.07 3.25 17.47
CA VAL A 524 -18.06 3.15 18.57
C VAL A 524 -18.35 4.53 19.17
N PHE A 525 -17.31 5.33 19.44
CA PHE A 525 -17.48 6.72 19.88
C PHE A 525 -18.31 7.57 18.91
N GLY A 526 -18.07 7.41 17.60
CA GLY A 526 -18.81 8.16 16.58
C GLY A 526 -20.26 7.69 16.41
N LYS A 527 -20.52 6.39 16.58
CA LYS A 527 -21.86 5.82 16.39
C LYS A 527 -22.82 6.12 17.55
N PHE A 528 -22.30 6.12 18.77
CA PHE A 528 -23.11 6.23 20.00
C PHE A 528 -22.93 7.57 20.71
N GLU A 529 -22.14 8.51 20.17
CA GLU A 529 -21.84 9.84 20.73
C GLU A 529 -21.34 9.80 22.18
N LEU A 530 -20.65 8.71 22.56
CA LEU A 530 -20.08 8.51 23.88
C LEU A 530 -18.75 9.24 24.02
N ASP A 531 -18.42 9.65 25.26
CA ASP A 531 -17.10 10.22 25.60
C ASP A 531 -16.20 9.23 26.35
N GLU A 532 -16.80 8.23 27.00
CA GLU A 532 -16.12 7.19 27.79
C GLU A 532 -16.78 5.84 27.55
N ILE A 533 -16.00 4.78 27.32
CA ILE A 533 -16.46 3.42 27.06
C ILE A 533 -15.75 2.46 28.03
N PRO A 534 -16.50 1.57 28.73
CA PRO A 534 -15.89 0.55 29.59
C PRO A 534 -15.18 -0.52 28.78
N VAL A 535 -14.03 -0.96 29.30
CA VAL A 535 -13.18 -2.01 28.72
C VAL A 535 -13.39 -3.29 29.51
N VAL A 536 -13.70 -4.36 28.80
CA VAL A 536 -13.89 -5.69 29.41
C VAL A 536 -12.83 -6.67 28.93
N ASP A 537 -12.40 -7.54 29.84
CA ASP A 537 -11.60 -8.72 29.53
C ASP A 537 -12.25 -9.94 30.19
N ASN A 538 -12.48 -11.01 29.43
CA ASN A 538 -13.18 -12.23 29.88
C ASN A 538 -14.53 -11.96 30.59
N GLY A 539 -15.22 -10.89 30.20
CA GLY A 539 -16.53 -10.49 30.73
C GLY A 539 -16.46 -9.69 32.04
N GLN A 540 -15.28 -9.37 32.54
CA GLN A 540 -15.05 -8.51 33.69
C GLN A 540 -14.57 -7.12 33.28
N LEU A 541 -14.99 -6.09 33.97
CA LEU A 541 -14.57 -4.71 33.78
C LEU A 541 -13.12 -4.54 34.25
N VAL A 542 -12.22 -4.12 33.32
CA VAL A 542 -10.78 -3.96 33.60
C VAL A 542 -10.29 -2.53 33.46
N GLY A 543 -11.07 -1.62 32.90
CA GLY A 543 -10.70 -0.24 32.69
C GLY A 543 -11.77 0.54 31.93
N THR A 544 -11.45 1.79 31.62
CA THR A 544 -12.23 2.64 30.70
C THR A 544 -11.31 3.25 29.65
N VAL A 545 -11.87 3.60 28.51
CA VAL A 545 -11.18 4.36 27.47
C VAL A 545 -11.99 5.61 27.16
N ARG A 546 -11.35 6.78 27.20
CA ARG A 546 -11.95 8.06 26.84
C ARG A 546 -11.57 8.47 25.43
N ARG A 547 -12.44 9.20 24.76
CA ARG A 547 -12.19 9.75 23.41
C ARG A 547 -10.93 10.62 23.39
N SER A 548 -10.71 11.44 24.42
CA SER A 548 -9.50 12.27 24.59
C SER A 548 -8.21 11.46 24.60
N ASP A 549 -8.23 10.30 25.29
CA ASP A 549 -7.04 9.46 25.47
C ASP A 549 -6.66 8.77 24.16
N VAL A 550 -7.65 8.38 23.36
CA VAL A 550 -7.44 7.85 22.00
C VAL A 550 -6.83 8.90 21.10
N ILE A 551 -7.33 10.15 21.14
CA ILE A 551 -6.79 11.28 20.36
C ILE A 551 -5.36 11.60 20.80
N GLU A 552 -5.09 11.60 22.10
CA GLU A 552 -3.75 11.83 22.64
C GLU A 552 -2.77 10.74 22.22
N ALA A 553 -3.17 9.47 22.31
CA ALA A 553 -2.36 8.34 21.86
C ALA A 553 -2.06 8.42 20.36
N TYR A 554 -3.05 8.79 19.55
CA TYR A 554 -2.90 9.04 18.12
C TYR A 554 -1.86 10.14 17.86
N ASN A 555 -2.03 11.31 18.50
CA ASN A 555 -1.12 12.44 18.34
C ASN A 555 0.32 12.07 18.76
N ARG A 556 0.48 11.38 19.88
CA ARG A 556 1.77 10.91 20.38
C ARG A 556 2.47 9.96 19.40
N GLU A 557 1.74 9.01 18.82
CA GLU A 557 2.31 8.09 17.82
C GLU A 557 2.59 8.77 16.48
N THR A 558 1.75 9.68 16.05
CA THR A 558 1.96 10.47 14.82
C THR A 558 3.20 11.36 14.96
N ILE A 559 3.37 12.03 16.10
CA ILE A 559 4.56 12.82 16.40
C ILE A 559 5.81 11.93 16.44
N LYS A 560 5.76 10.74 17.05
CA LYS A 560 6.90 9.80 17.06
C LYS A 560 7.27 9.37 15.64
N LEU A 561 6.30 9.09 14.77
CA LEU A 561 6.53 8.72 13.38
C LEU A 561 7.13 9.88 12.58
N ASP A 562 6.66 11.11 12.80
CA ASP A 562 7.20 12.31 12.14
C ASP A 562 8.57 12.70 12.70
N VAL A 563 8.79 12.59 14.00
CA VAL A 563 10.07 12.82 14.66
C VAL A 563 11.07 11.72 14.28
N ALA A 564 10.71 10.45 14.27
CA ALA A 564 11.58 9.37 13.83
C ALA A 564 11.98 9.52 12.35
N SER A 565 11.04 9.98 11.50
CA SER A 565 11.31 10.29 10.09
C SER A 565 12.17 11.55 9.93
N GLY A 566 11.98 12.55 10.77
CA GLY A 566 12.78 13.79 10.85
C GLY A 566 14.16 13.56 11.45
N LEU A 567 14.27 12.77 12.53
CA LEU A 567 15.54 12.41 13.18
C LEU A 567 16.43 11.53 12.30
N ALA A 568 15.88 10.55 11.60
CA ALA A 568 16.66 9.77 10.63
C ALA A 568 17.23 10.65 9.50
N THR A 569 16.54 11.72 9.16
CA THR A 569 17.00 12.72 8.19
C THR A 569 18.01 13.69 8.82
N SER A 570 17.79 14.12 10.05
CA SER A 570 18.70 15.06 10.76
C SER A 570 19.99 14.39 11.25
N LEU A 571 19.97 13.15 11.71
CA LEU A 571 21.18 12.40 12.10
C LEU A 571 22.13 12.12 10.92
N ARG A 572 21.59 11.96 9.70
CA ARG A 572 22.41 11.87 8.49
C ARG A 572 22.96 13.23 8.02
N LEU A 573 22.31 14.33 8.38
CA LEU A 573 22.74 15.70 8.07
C LEU A 573 23.74 16.24 9.10
N GLN A 574 23.68 15.79 10.35
CA GLN A 574 24.63 16.19 11.42
C GLN A 574 26.08 15.80 11.15
N LYS A 575 26.31 14.80 10.30
CA LYS A 575 27.68 14.41 9.89
C LYS A 575 28.30 15.33 8.83
N LYS A 576 27.58 16.35 8.32
CA LYS A 576 28.04 17.18 7.17
C LYS A 576 27.84 18.70 7.27
N MET A 577 27.24 19.23 8.35
CA MET A 577 27.07 20.69 8.49
C MET A 577 27.25 21.18 9.93
N GLN A 578 28.31 21.95 10.12
CA GLN A 578 28.52 22.83 11.28
C GLN A 578 27.60 24.07 11.19
N SER A 579 26.29 23.94 11.27
CA SER A 579 25.44 25.09 11.55
C SER A 579 24.17 24.68 12.30
N LYS A 580 24.04 25.27 13.48
CA LYS A 580 23.05 25.03 14.53
C LYS A 580 21.68 25.68 14.26
N ARG A 581 21.28 25.88 13.00
CA ARG A 581 20.04 26.58 12.62
C ARG A 581 19.18 25.69 11.72
N LEU A 582 17.92 25.47 12.10
CA LEU A 582 16.93 24.78 11.30
C LEU A 582 15.83 25.76 10.88
N ALA A 583 15.68 26.01 9.58
CA ALA A 583 14.61 26.85 9.04
C ALA A 583 13.29 26.08 9.03
N VAL A 584 12.23 26.71 9.52
CA VAL A 584 10.84 26.22 9.52
C VAL A 584 10.01 27.12 8.57
N ALA A 585 8.85 26.66 8.11
CA ALA A 585 7.99 27.44 7.22
C ALA A 585 7.57 28.79 7.86
N GLY A 586 7.33 29.82 7.04
CA GLY A 586 6.82 31.12 7.50
C GLY A 586 7.86 32.04 8.17
N GLY A 587 9.17 31.81 7.95
CA GLY A 587 10.23 32.65 8.51
C GLY A 587 10.59 32.33 9.97
N PHE A 588 10.04 31.25 10.51
CA PHE A 588 10.43 30.71 11.82
C PHE A 588 11.69 29.85 11.71
N ILE A 589 12.52 29.85 12.76
CA ILE A 589 13.69 29.01 12.88
C ILE A 589 13.73 28.32 14.24
N ILE A 590 14.34 27.14 14.29
CA ILE A 590 14.78 26.50 15.53
C ILE A 590 16.29 26.74 15.65
N LEU A 591 16.71 27.24 16.78
CA LEU A 591 18.09 27.57 17.06
C LEU A 591 18.57 26.84 18.32
N GLU A 592 19.72 26.17 18.24
CA GLU A 592 20.42 25.60 19.36
C GLU A 592 21.45 26.62 19.88
N VAL A 593 21.28 27.10 21.12
CA VAL A 593 22.10 28.16 21.72
C VAL A 593 22.63 27.67 23.05
N ARG A 594 23.93 27.80 23.28
CA ARG A 594 24.48 27.66 24.62
C ARG A 594 23.91 28.74 25.54
N THR A 595 23.61 28.36 26.77
CA THR A 595 23.07 29.30 27.77
C THR A 595 23.98 30.48 27.95
N PRO A 596 23.53 31.71 27.64
CA PRO A 596 24.30 32.93 27.98
C PRO A 596 24.48 33.03 29.48
N ARG A 597 25.63 33.49 29.92
CA ARG A 597 25.95 33.63 31.36
C ARG A 597 24.92 34.44 32.14
N ILE A 598 24.27 35.42 31.47
CA ILE A 598 23.24 36.26 32.09
C ILE A 598 21.94 35.51 32.41
N PHE A 599 21.74 34.29 31.91
CA PHE A 599 20.56 33.45 32.14
C PHE A 599 20.78 32.34 33.17
N VAL A 600 22.05 32.10 33.56
CA VAL A 600 22.39 31.06 34.52
C VAL A 600 21.76 31.37 35.88
N ASP A 601 21.28 30.31 36.55
CA ASP A 601 20.59 30.33 37.86
C ASP A 601 19.29 31.14 37.90
N LYS A 602 18.69 31.43 36.73
CA LYS A 602 17.37 32.08 36.62
C LYS A 602 16.33 31.10 36.08
N SER A 603 15.09 31.23 36.58
CA SER A 603 13.97 30.49 36.04
C SER A 603 13.48 31.09 34.70
N LEU A 604 12.86 30.26 33.86
CA LEU A 604 12.30 30.71 32.58
C LEU A 604 11.24 31.79 32.75
N ASP A 605 10.51 31.77 33.84
CA ASP A 605 9.49 32.78 34.19
C ASP A 605 10.15 34.18 34.42
N VAL A 606 11.25 34.23 35.17
CA VAL A 606 11.98 35.49 35.42
C VAL A 606 12.66 36.03 34.16
N LEU A 607 13.05 35.15 33.26
CA LEU A 607 13.76 35.53 32.03
C LEU A 607 12.82 36.08 30.95
N ASP A 608 11.56 35.68 30.96
CA ASP A 608 10.53 36.06 30.01
C ASP A 608 11.01 36.14 28.56
N LEU A 609 11.59 35.02 28.11
CA LEU A 609 12.25 34.93 26.81
C LEU A 609 11.31 35.14 25.65
N ARG A 610 10.01 34.88 25.88
CA ARG A 610 8.98 35.03 24.86
C ARG A 610 8.63 36.48 24.57
N GLU A 611 8.43 37.30 25.60
CA GLU A 611 8.15 38.72 25.42
C GLU A 611 9.39 39.54 25.02
N ARG A 612 10.54 39.18 25.57
CA ARG A 612 11.79 39.94 25.35
C ARG A 612 12.48 39.64 24.03
N PHE A 613 12.44 38.40 23.56
CA PHE A 613 13.20 37.94 22.38
C PHE A 613 12.33 37.17 21.36
N GLY A 614 11.01 37.05 21.53
CA GLY A 614 10.16 36.24 20.68
C GLY A 614 10.54 34.74 20.68
N ALA A 615 11.26 34.30 21.72
CA ALA A 615 11.87 32.99 21.80
C ALA A 615 11.06 32.05 22.71
N THR A 616 10.58 30.94 22.17
CA THR A 616 9.97 29.86 22.94
C THR A 616 11.02 28.75 23.13
N VAL A 617 11.32 28.38 24.38
CA VAL A 617 12.24 27.26 24.69
C VAL A 617 11.47 25.96 24.50
N LEU A 618 11.91 25.13 23.54
CA LEU A 618 11.31 23.83 23.26
C LEU A 618 11.82 22.74 24.18
N THR A 619 13.13 22.75 24.46
CA THR A 619 13.78 21.79 25.36
C THR A 619 15.14 22.32 25.79
N ILE A 620 15.63 21.83 26.94
CA ILE A 620 16.92 22.14 27.48
C ILE A 620 17.78 20.87 27.49
N LYS A 621 18.90 20.92 26.80
CA LYS A 621 19.89 19.84 26.75
C LYS A 621 20.92 20.07 27.86
N ARG A 622 20.98 19.13 28.80
CA ARG A 622 21.88 19.18 29.98
C ARG A 622 22.82 17.98 29.97
N GLU A 623 24.10 18.23 30.15
CA GLU A 623 25.09 17.17 30.35
C GLU A 623 25.01 16.66 31.81
N ILE A 624 24.93 15.33 31.99
CA ILE A 624 24.95 14.71 33.32
C ILE A 624 26.36 14.22 33.55
N GLU A 625 27.00 14.75 34.61
CA GLU A 625 28.30 14.26 35.11
C GLU A 625 28.07 12.85 35.70
N GLU A 626 28.45 11.81 34.98
CA GLU A 626 29.01 10.51 35.35
C GLU A 626 28.72 9.47 34.27
N GLY A 627 29.79 9.08 33.55
CA GLY A 627 29.91 7.82 32.80
C GLY A 627 29.08 7.67 31.51
N GLU A 628 29.75 7.73 30.36
CA GLU A 628 29.30 7.44 29.00
C GLU A 628 28.17 8.33 28.42
N ASP A 629 28.54 9.32 27.62
CA ASP A 629 27.74 10.09 26.62
C ASP A 629 26.21 10.21 26.86
N LYS A 630 25.74 10.49 28.05
CA LYS A 630 24.30 10.69 28.32
C LYS A 630 23.97 12.18 28.45
N VAL A 631 23.41 12.68 27.36
CA VAL A 631 22.75 13.98 27.30
C VAL A 631 21.29 13.79 27.71
N SER A 632 20.85 14.50 28.75
CA SER A 632 19.43 14.55 29.14
C SER A 632 18.73 15.72 28.48
N TYR A 633 17.52 15.48 27.96
CA TYR A 633 16.64 16.50 27.41
C TYR A 633 15.52 16.79 28.42
N LEU A 634 15.51 18.02 28.95
CA LEU A 634 14.51 18.48 29.92
C LEU A 634 13.41 19.24 29.20
N LEU A 635 12.14 18.87 29.43
CA LEU A 635 11.00 19.67 29.00
C LEU A 635 10.89 20.90 29.93
N PRO A 636 10.95 22.13 29.40
CA PRO A 636 10.95 23.33 30.22
C PRO A 636 9.57 23.61 30.78
N THR A 637 9.51 23.92 32.07
CA THR A 637 8.36 24.53 32.75
C THR A 637 8.71 25.96 33.13
N SER A 638 7.72 26.79 33.46
CA SER A 638 7.97 28.18 33.89
C SER A 638 8.96 28.29 35.05
N SER A 639 8.95 27.33 35.98
CA SER A 639 9.85 27.26 37.14
C SER A 639 11.21 26.59 36.86
N THR A 640 11.48 26.13 35.64
CA THR A 640 12.73 25.46 35.30
C THR A 640 13.91 26.45 35.40
N ILE A 641 14.87 26.13 36.25
CA ILE A 641 16.11 26.92 36.44
C ILE A 641 17.15 26.47 35.42
N ILE A 642 17.68 27.41 34.68
CA ILE A 642 18.74 27.21 33.69
C ILE A 642 20.08 27.12 34.43
N LYS A 643 20.89 26.08 34.12
CA LYS A 643 22.23 25.87 34.72
C LYS A 643 23.33 26.23 33.74
N GLU A 644 24.53 26.46 34.30
CA GLU A 644 25.72 26.63 33.48
C GLU A 644 25.99 25.34 32.66
N GLY A 645 26.29 25.51 31.36
CA GLY A 645 26.49 24.37 30.45
C GLY A 645 25.23 23.88 29.75
N ASP A 646 24.02 24.29 30.17
CA ASP A 646 22.80 23.97 29.48
C ASP A 646 22.82 24.52 28.05
N VAL A 647 22.23 23.77 27.12
CA VAL A 647 22.01 24.20 25.75
C VAL A 647 20.51 24.32 25.49
N LEU A 648 20.07 25.52 25.19
CA LEU A 648 18.65 25.84 24.92
C LEU A 648 18.32 25.56 23.47
N ILE A 649 17.26 24.82 23.22
CA ILE A 649 16.66 24.68 21.89
C ILE A 649 15.47 25.61 21.85
N ILE A 650 15.61 26.72 21.11
CA ILE A 650 14.64 27.79 21.04
C ILE A 650 13.99 27.89 19.66
N PHE A 651 12.71 28.27 19.64
CA PHE A 651 11.91 28.48 18.44
C PHE A 651 11.39 29.92 18.40
N GLY A 652 11.43 30.55 17.24
CA GLY A 652 10.89 31.89 17.03
C GLY A 652 11.15 32.42 15.62
N LEU A 653 10.67 33.64 15.34
CA LEU A 653 10.94 34.30 14.07
C LEU A 653 12.44 34.62 13.95
N GLN A 654 13.02 34.39 12.78
CA GLN A 654 14.45 34.64 12.52
C GLN A 654 14.85 36.09 12.85
N LYS A 655 13.98 37.06 12.61
CA LYS A 655 14.20 38.48 12.90
C LYS A 655 14.32 38.75 14.41
N ASP A 656 13.51 38.08 15.21
CA ASP A 656 13.47 38.28 16.67
C ASP A 656 14.59 37.51 17.36
N LEU A 657 14.86 36.27 16.93
CA LEU A 657 15.97 35.45 17.44
C LEU A 657 17.36 35.99 17.08
N SER A 658 17.47 36.90 16.10
CA SER A 658 18.75 37.60 15.83
C SER A 658 19.17 38.56 16.95
N ARG A 659 18.25 38.90 17.87
CA ARG A 659 18.49 39.75 19.06
C ARG A 659 18.78 38.93 20.32
N PHE A 660 18.70 37.58 20.20
CA PHE A 660 18.96 36.70 21.33
C PHE A 660 20.46 36.81 21.73
N PRO A 661 20.75 36.99 23.02
CA PRO A 661 22.16 37.15 23.46
C PRO A 661 22.97 35.89 23.16
N HIS A 662 24.15 36.07 22.60
CA HIS A 662 25.16 35.06 22.38
C HIS A 662 26.39 35.42 23.19
N ASP A 663 27.00 34.44 23.89
CA ASP A 663 28.32 34.64 24.53
C ASP A 663 29.45 34.65 23.50
#